data_cdf024b9e7e5ad87fd0eeddbc49e6a3c
#
_entry.id   cdf024b9e7e5ad87fd0eeddbc49e6a3c
#
_cell.length_a   1.000
_cell.length_b   1.000
_cell.length_c   1.000
_cell.angle_alpha   90.00
_cell.angle_beta   90.00
_cell.angle_gamma   90.00
#
_symmetry.space_group_name_H-M   'P 1'
#
loop_
_entity.id
_entity.type
_entity.pdbx_description
1 polymer ?
#
loop_
_entity_poly.entity_id
_entity_poly.type
_entity_poly.pdbx_seq_one_letter_code
_entity_poly.pdbx_strand_id
1 'polypeptide(L)'
;MGKHHIAAASLLALATAALPGTAWAQAKTQSQPAMPLGDALQRIAAEWGSPLNIDPDAIRGLTARPVQNAQSERDAVAQATRGLPVAIDVNDAGVITVLNDVVVIARPNEAETSVLVRGSTSSSRLGQSLRDQPRNTQVISAKLLERQQAQTLSEALSNAGGVVVNSATVQGGVSFTVRGFDSNGAVNGLPSSSSAMFAAGSTLPLANVERIEVLKGPDAILLGGDNLGGTINIVTKKPNAEERLYVSSDVGSFGLIRGTLDANRAISGDNRFSARIVATAATADRNFGGYRGTEDYLFAPGLRYKNGSTDIIVSATLGNQIFGMPPYTVLNTATGKPFDVAFDRPLVGGKDQGVQIETTQFNAEITQKLTHWLTVVGRAQHQKINFALAQYSPFVVLDNSGVLLISTGGTRQTSKNDAFDTFARITFDTGPLSHKLVGGMTQVDATIDSIYASDGNMFPYNFLMPEPLPPLAVNFNATATSIMKQRGYYGQYLVGIGPIHLTAGLRRNEMKSRSIFNGVPARPYEGGKTVPNYGAVVDITDHFSVFGTLAYGYIQNFLTDRFRNRLPDNQTRNAETGIKWDLFDERVLLNASWFSIRQTNLLVPDPVNRRFQVAIPGQLGQGIDVNLTGNPIPGLSLSAAFTRTKYRFLVPSAVLGDTVNGQPRDVYSLYGSYEHKIGERAKAGIGAQVAGQSSSAIDMFDRYRTPGAVLAHLNGFLSVGDLDINIGVRNLFDRRTYQPTRFTNYLPLGETRTWRLTVGYRFF
;
A
#
# COMPACT_ATOMS: atom_id res chain seq x y z
N MET A 1 -30.48 -1.68 24.89
CA MET A 1 -30.08 -0.47 25.63
C MET A 1 -29.01 -0.82 26.64
N GLY A 2 -27.84 -0.22 26.56
CA GLY A 2 -26.90 -0.09 27.66
C GLY A 2 -25.88 -1.22 27.85
N LYS A 3 -24.59 -0.83 27.82
CA LYS A 3 -23.35 -1.51 28.26
C LYS A 3 -22.55 -2.17 27.14
N HIS A 4 -21.68 -1.39 26.53
CA HIS A 4 -20.38 -1.81 25.97
C HIS A 4 -19.54 -0.59 25.56
N HIS A 5 -19.30 0.33 26.51
CA HIS A 5 -18.40 1.48 26.32
C HIS A 5 -17.43 1.64 27.49
N ILE A 6 -16.79 0.56 27.95
CA ILE A 6 -15.67 0.66 28.90
C ILE A 6 -14.72 -0.52 28.64
N ALA A 7 -13.80 -0.38 27.71
CA ALA A 7 -12.65 -1.27 27.59
C ALA A 7 -11.43 -0.63 26.90
N ALA A 8 -11.53 0.60 26.37
CA ALA A 8 -10.40 1.23 25.68
C ALA A 8 -9.54 2.16 26.57
N ALA A 9 -10.01 2.50 27.76
CA ALA A 9 -9.29 3.42 28.65
C ALA A 9 -8.35 2.73 29.68
N SER A 10 -8.46 1.42 29.84
CA SER A 10 -7.73 0.72 30.92
C SER A 10 -6.38 0.14 30.50
N LEU A 11 -6.01 0.18 29.22
CA LEU A 11 -4.71 -0.34 28.75
C LEU A 11 -3.59 0.71 28.70
N LEU A 12 -3.92 1.99 28.91
CA LEU A 12 -2.91 3.05 28.98
C LEU A 12 -2.34 3.25 30.41
N ALA A 13 -2.97 2.70 31.42
CA ALA A 13 -2.59 2.89 32.82
C ALA A 13 -1.61 1.82 33.35
N LEU A 14 -1.32 0.75 32.61
CA LEU A 14 -0.40 -0.31 33.09
C LEU A 14 1.06 -0.15 32.62
N ALA A 15 1.39 0.93 31.91
CA ALA A 15 2.76 1.18 31.46
C ALA A 15 3.56 2.14 32.36
N THR A 16 3.00 2.58 33.50
CA THR A 16 3.67 3.57 34.38
C THR A 16 4.19 3.03 35.72
N ALA A 17 4.13 1.75 35.94
CA ALA A 17 4.63 1.16 37.21
C ALA A 17 5.70 0.10 36.94
N ALA A 18 6.95 0.51 36.84
CA ALA A 18 8.23 -0.13 37.18
C ALA A 18 9.39 0.33 36.31
N LEU A 19 9.92 1.53 36.55
CA LEU A 19 11.28 1.87 36.14
C LEU A 19 12.16 1.89 37.40
N PRO A 20 13.21 1.06 37.52
CA PRO A 20 14.23 1.24 38.54
C PRO A 20 14.99 2.53 38.20
N GLY A 21 15.22 3.37 39.23
CA GLY A 21 15.95 4.63 39.13
C GLY A 21 17.34 4.39 38.54
N THR A 22 17.56 4.89 37.32
CA THR A 22 18.89 5.01 36.75
C THR A 22 19.50 6.36 37.16
N ALA A 23 20.71 6.29 37.67
CA ALA A 23 21.55 7.45 37.92
C ALA A 23 21.58 8.37 36.68
N TRP A 24 21.36 9.64 36.86
CA TRP A 24 21.49 10.66 35.86
C TRP A 24 22.94 10.73 35.39
N ALA A 25 23.27 10.12 34.26
CA ALA A 25 24.49 10.42 33.55
C ALA A 25 24.41 11.88 33.10
N GLN A 26 25.42 12.69 33.40
CA GLN A 26 25.51 14.06 32.91
C GLN A 26 25.33 14.05 31.40
N ALA A 27 24.34 14.79 30.92
CA ALA A 27 24.06 14.90 29.49
C ALA A 27 25.30 15.49 28.80
N LYS A 28 25.88 14.72 27.89
CA LYS A 28 27.02 15.15 27.08
C LYS A 28 26.53 16.23 26.12
N THR A 29 27.16 17.43 26.16
CA THR A 29 26.81 18.52 25.27
C THR A 29 27.99 18.87 24.39
N GLN A 30 27.74 19.10 23.10
CA GLN A 30 28.76 19.49 22.12
C GLN A 30 28.50 20.85 21.54
N SER A 31 29.57 21.68 21.42
CA SER A 31 29.54 22.97 20.72
C SER A 31 30.78 23.13 19.87
N GLN A 32 30.63 23.63 18.64
CA GLN A 32 31.74 23.89 17.73
C GLN A 32 31.44 25.09 16.82
N PRO A 33 32.46 25.89 16.42
CA PRO A 33 32.29 26.98 15.48
C PRO A 33 32.05 26.51 14.05
N ALA A 34 31.68 27.42 13.16
CA ALA A 34 31.65 27.14 11.73
C ALA A 34 33.05 26.76 11.22
N MET A 35 33.10 25.67 10.42
CA MET A 35 34.34 25.13 9.84
C MET A 35 34.00 24.33 8.58
N PRO A 36 34.99 23.87 7.77
CA PRO A 36 34.70 22.96 6.65
C PRO A 36 33.84 21.78 7.09
N LEU A 37 32.82 21.43 6.30
CA LEU A 37 31.82 20.44 6.71
C LEU A 37 32.44 19.07 7.04
N GLY A 38 33.45 18.64 6.29
CA GLY A 38 34.18 17.40 6.58
C GLY A 38 34.82 17.40 7.96
N ASP A 39 35.49 18.49 8.34
CA ASP A 39 36.14 18.63 9.64
C ASP A 39 35.12 18.68 10.78
N ALA A 40 34.00 19.36 10.55
CA ALA A 40 32.89 19.43 11.51
C ALA A 40 32.32 18.05 11.81
N LEU A 41 32.05 17.27 10.78
CA LEU A 41 31.50 15.91 10.91
C LEU A 41 32.49 14.94 11.53
N GLN A 42 33.80 15.05 11.20
CA GLN A 42 34.83 14.27 11.86
C GLN A 42 34.91 14.55 13.37
N ARG A 43 34.80 15.81 13.77
CA ARG A 43 34.76 16.20 15.19
C ARG A 43 33.52 15.68 15.91
N ILE A 44 32.35 15.77 15.27
CA ILE A 44 31.11 15.21 15.82
C ILE A 44 31.28 13.69 15.98
N ALA A 45 31.71 12.98 14.93
CA ALA A 45 31.92 11.54 14.97
C ALA A 45 32.92 11.11 16.06
N ALA A 46 34.05 11.83 16.20
CA ALA A 46 35.05 11.54 17.22
C ALA A 46 34.52 11.78 18.65
N GLU A 47 33.74 12.85 18.86
CA GLU A 47 33.15 13.18 20.17
C GLU A 47 32.15 12.14 20.64
N TRP A 48 31.35 11.59 19.72
CA TRP A 48 30.31 10.60 20.02
C TRP A 48 30.78 9.14 19.82
N GLY A 49 32.00 8.94 19.28
CA GLY A 49 32.59 7.61 19.05
C GLY A 49 31.98 6.88 17.87
N SER A 50 31.51 7.60 16.87
CA SER A 50 30.71 7.08 15.75
C SER A 50 31.55 6.83 14.50
N PRO A 51 31.33 5.76 13.75
CA PRO A 51 31.92 5.59 12.43
C PRO A 51 31.37 6.64 11.45
N LEU A 52 32.23 7.17 10.59
CA LEU A 52 31.90 8.22 9.63
C LEU A 52 32.12 7.72 8.20
N ASN A 53 31.08 7.75 7.38
CA ASN A 53 31.11 7.41 5.96
C ASN A 53 30.77 8.66 5.14
N ILE A 54 31.74 9.32 4.55
CA ILE A 54 31.58 10.56 3.77
C ILE A 54 31.95 10.29 2.31
N ASP A 55 31.06 10.67 1.39
CA ASP A 55 31.45 10.92 0.00
C ASP A 55 32.19 12.27 -0.07
N PRO A 56 33.50 12.31 -0.37
CA PRO A 56 34.27 13.56 -0.39
C PRO A 56 33.73 14.60 -1.38
N ASP A 57 33.07 14.14 -2.46
CA ASP A 57 32.49 15.04 -3.45
C ASP A 57 31.18 15.66 -2.95
N ALA A 58 30.49 15.00 -2.00
CA ALA A 58 29.26 15.49 -1.39
C ALA A 58 29.48 16.73 -0.50
N ILE A 59 30.65 16.84 0.11
CA ILE A 59 30.97 17.89 1.10
C ILE A 59 31.94 18.95 0.59
N ARG A 60 32.44 18.79 -0.64
CA ARG A 60 33.47 19.69 -1.22
C ARG A 60 32.99 21.14 -1.25
N GLY A 61 33.74 22.04 -0.58
CA GLY A 61 33.47 23.47 -0.54
C GLY A 61 32.32 23.88 0.38
N LEU A 62 31.73 22.96 1.13
CA LEU A 62 30.68 23.27 2.10
C LEU A 62 31.28 23.63 3.46
N THR A 63 30.65 24.61 4.12
CA THR A 63 31.01 25.07 5.49
C THR A 63 29.87 24.74 6.43
N ALA A 64 30.16 24.01 7.50
CA ALA A 64 29.21 23.68 8.56
C ALA A 64 28.75 24.93 9.31
N ARG A 65 27.48 24.91 9.71
CA ARG A 65 26.96 25.91 10.66
C ARG A 65 27.55 25.67 12.05
N PRO A 66 27.62 26.73 12.91
CA PRO A 66 27.99 26.52 14.30
C PRO A 66 27.03 25.58 15.02
N VAL A 67 27.57 24.64 15.79
CA VAL A 67 26.82 23.77 16.68
C VAL A 67 26.85 24.38 18.08
N GLN A 68 25.69 24.48 18.74
CA GLN A 68 25.58 25.05 20.08
C GLN A 68 24.78 24.13 20.98
N ASN A 69 25.41 23.68 22.08
CA ASN A 69 24.78 22.87 23.13
C ASN A 69 24.01 21.64 22.59
N ALA A 70 24.50 21.00 21.54
CA ALA A 70 23.88 19.80 21.01
C ALA A 70 23.88 18.69 22.06
N GLN A 71 22.74 18.09 22.34
CA GLN A 71 22.54 17.07 23.38
C GLN A 71 22.60 15.65 22.82
N SER A 72 22.66 15.49 21.51
CA SER A 72 22.83 14.23 20.81
C SER A 72 23.67 14.39 19.57
N GLU A 73 24.24 13.30 19.09
CA GLU A 73 24.96 13.25 17.81
C GLU A 73 24.09 13.75 16.64
N ARG A 74 22.86 13.29 16.58
CA ARG A 74 21.90 13.71 15.56
C ARG A 74 21.62 15.21 15.61
N ASP A 75 21.48 15.76 16.80
CA ASP A 75 21.29 17.19 16.98
C ASP A 75 22.54 17.98 16.54
N ALA A 76 23.75 17.53 16.89
CA ALA A 76 25.00 18.14 16.45
C ALA A 76 25.13 18.13 14.92
N VAL A 77 24.83 16.99 14.30
CA VAL A 77 24.86 16.82 12.84
C VAL A 77 23.79 17.69 12.17
N ALA A 78 22.57 17.71 12.69
CA ALA A 78 21.49 18.53 12.15
C ALA A 78 21.79 20.03 12.23
N GLN A 79 22.38 20.50 13.33
CA GLN A 79 22.82 21.90 13.46
C GLN A 79 23.94 22.23 12.48
N ALA A 80 24.98 21.38 12.38
CA ALA A 80 26.13 21.59 11.50
C ALA A 80 25.76 21.69 10.02
N THR A 81 24.70 20.96 9.60
CA THR A 81 24.30 20.84 8.20
C THR A 81 23.08 21.65 7.81
N ARG A 82 22.51 22.39 8.76
CA ARG A 82 21.30 23.20 8.54
C ARG A 82 21.43 24.12 7.32
N GLY A 83 20.57 23.90 6.31
CA GLY A 83 20.55 24.69 5.08
C GLY A 83 21.72 24.43 4.12
N LEU A 84 22.51 23.37 4.33
CA LEU A 84 23.50 22.92 3.35
C LEU A 84 22.86 21.90 2.40
N PRO A 85 23.32 21.82 1.13
CA PRO A 85 22.81 20.89 0.13
C PRO A 85 23.36 19.46 0.33
N VAL A 86 23.26 18.93 1.54
CA VAL A 86 23.68 17.57 1.91
C VAL A 86 22.61 16.88 2.70
N ALA A 87 22.36 15.62 2.38
CA ALA A 87 21.57 14.71 3.21
C ALA A 87 22.52 13.93 4.12
N ILE A 88 22.30 13.99 5.43
CA ILE A 88 23.11 13.26 6.39
C ILE A 88 22.24 12.30 7.16
N ASP A 89 22.73 11.09 7.31
CA ASP A 89 22.11 10.06 8.12
C ASP A 89 23.00 9.67 9.30
N VAL A 90 22.38 9.56 10.46
CA VAL A 90 22.93 8.90 11.64
C VAL A 90 22.06 7.70 11.94
N ASN A 91 22.53 6.50 11.60
CA ASN A 91 21.74 5.28 11.81
C ASN A 91 21.69 4.88 13.30
N ASP A 92 20.87 3.88 13.65
CA ASP A 92 20.73 3.41 15.05
C ASP A 92 22.01 2.78 15.63
N ALA A 93 23.02 2.50 14.79
CA ALA A 93 24.36 2.06 15.22
C ALA A 93 25.34 3.26 15.37
N GLY A 94 24.87 4.49 15.22
CA GLY A 94 25.68 5.71 15.33
C GLY A 94 26.56 5.97 14.09
N VAL A 95 26.36 5.32 12.95
CA VAL A 95 27.14 5.60 11.73
C VAL A 95 26.61 6.86 11.07
N ILE A 96 27.46 7.90 10.97
CA ILE A 96 27.16 9.13 10.21
C ILE A 96 27.45 8.87 8.74
N THR A 97 26.43 8.91 7.89
CA THR A 97 26.58 8.80 6.43
C THR A 97 26.22 10.14 5.78
N VAL A 98 27.14 10.69 4.98
CA VAL A 98 26.92 11.94 4.24
C VAL A 98 26.67 11.61 2.78
N LEU A 99 25.51 12.02 2.31
CA LEU A 99 25.08 11.88 0.92
C LEU A 99 24.96 13.27 0.28
N ASN A 100 25.27 13.41 -0.99
CA ASN A 100 24.89 14.61 -1.74
C ASN A 100 23.39 14.85 -1.57
N ASP A 101 22.97 16.10 -1.39
CA ASP A 101 21.56 16.51 -1.35
C ASP A 101 20.89 16.19 -2.69
N VAL A 102 20.56 14.94 -2.82
CA VAL A 102 19.86 14.39 -3.94
C VAL A 102 18.61 13.77 -3.41
N VAL A 103 17.52 14.54 -3.52
CA VAL A 103 16.18 13.96 -3.45
C VAL A 103 16.09 12.94 -2.32
N VAL A 104 15.42 13.27 -1.25
CA VAL A 104 15.00 12.29 -0.22
C VAL A 104 14.03 11.30 -0.88
N ILE A 105 14.57 10.53 -1.80
CA ILE A 105 14.04 9.23 -2.17
C ILE A 105 14.41 8.36 -0.97
N ALA A 106 13.47 7.60 -0.44
CA ALA A 106 13.71 6.66 0.66
C ALA A 106 15.16 6.14 0.62
N ARG A 107 15.86 6.27 1.73
CA ARG A 107 17.28 5.85 1.82
C ARG A 107 17.38 4.44 1.30
N PRO A 108 18.40 4.08 0.50
CA PRO A 108 18.57 2.70 0.08
C PRO A 108 18.49 1.79 1.30
N ASN A 109 17.64 0.76 1.26
CA ASN A 109 17.41 -0.24 2.32
C ASN A 109 16.76 0.23 3.63
N GLU A 110 16.37 1.51 3.79
CA GLU A 110 15.67 1.98 4.99
C GLU A 110 14.47 1.09 5.31
N ALA A 111 13.67 0.75 4.32
CA ALA A 111 12.49 -0.09 4.49
C ALA A 111 12.79 -1.57 4.80
N GLU A 112 13.99 -2.07 4.50
CA GLU A 112 14.41 -3.44 4.81
C GLU A 112 14.99 -3.55 6.22
N THR A 113 15.43 -2.44 6.82
CA THR A 113 16.11 -2.40 8.11
C THR A 113 15.31 -1.71 9.22
N SER A 114 14.41 -0.80 8.87
CA SER A 114 13.59 -0.01 9.80
C SER A 114 12.09 -0.16 9.57
N VAL A 115 11.29 -0.07 10.64
CA VAL A 115 9.84 0.04 10.52
C VAL A 115 9.42 1.44 10.09
N LEU A 116 10.20 2.48 10.43
CA LEU A 116 9.99 3.85 10.01
C LEU A 116 10.71 4.09 8.68
N VAL A 117 9.98 4.59 7.68
CA VAL A 117 10.50 5.04 6.39
C VAL A 117 10.10 6.49 6.20
N ARG A 118 11.07 7.36 5.94
CA ARG A 118 10.86 8.81 5.86
C ARG A 118 10.61 9.32 4.45
N GLY A 119 10.87 8.50 3.44
CA GLY A 119 10.73 8.83 2.04
C GLY A 119 9.67 8.03 1.32
N SER A 120 9.08 8.61 0.28
CA SER A 120 8.20 7.93 -0.66
C SER A 120 8.53 8.38 -2.07
N THR A 121 8.62 7.42 -2.99
CA THR A 121 8.94 7.70 -4.40
C THR A 121 7.71 8.02 -5.24
N SER A 122 6.52 7.66 -4.77
CA SER A 122 5.26 7.86 -5.48
C SER A 122 4.45 9.05 -4.98
N SER A 123 4.67 9.49 -3.72
CA SER A 123 3.87 10.56 -3.13
C SER A 123 4.32 11.97 -3.53
N SER A 124 5.55 12.12 -4.03
CA SER A 124 6.04 13.40 -4.55
C SER A 124 7.17 13.19 -5.57
N ARG A 125 7.08 13.86 -6.71
CA ARG A 125 8.18 13.97 -7.68
C ARG A 125 9.14 15.12 -7.36
N LEU A 126 8.77 15.97 -6.41
CA LEU A 126 9.57 17.09 -5.91
C LEU A 126 10.71 16.64 -4.98
N GLY A 127 10.75 15.36 -4.59
CA GLY A 127 11.78 14.82 -3.68
C GLY A 127 11.63 15.32 -2.24
N GLN A 128 10.40 15.43 -1.75
CA GLN A 128 10.10 15.81 -0.39
C GLN A 128 10.08 14.59 0.53
N SER A 129 10.50 14.77 1.78
CA SER A 129 10.28 13.81 2.86
C SER A 129 8.78 13.63 3.11
N LEU A 130 8.36 12.59 3.81
CA LEU A 130 6.95 12.42 4.20
C LEU A 130 6.46 13.58 5.07
N ARG A 131 7.37 14.17 5.86
CA ARG A 131 7.07 15.31 6.72
C ARG A 131 6.72 16.56 5.89
N ASP A 132 7.48 16.84 4.84
CA ASP A 132 7.36 18.08 4.05
C ASP A 132 6.22 18.03 3.02
N GLN A 133 5.54 16.90 2.89
CA GLN A 133 4.42 16.75 1.95
C GLN A 133 3.12 17.25 2.58
N PRO A 134 2.32 18.09 1.89
CA PRO A 134 1.02 18.55 2.39
C PRO A 134 -0.08 17.50 2.26
N ARG A 135 0.17 16.27 2.70
CA ARG A 135 -0.78 15.15 2.63
C ARG A 135 -0.47 14.07 3.64
N ASN A 136 -1.45 13.21 3.90
CA ASN A 136 -1.27 12.00 4.68
C ASN A 136 -0.83 10.86 3.74
N THR A 137 0.41 10.42 3.88
CA THR A 137 0.97 9.25 3.21
C THR A 137 1.48 8.30 4.29
N GLN A 138 1.11 7.03 4.18
CA GLN A 138 1.60 5.98 5.08
C GLN A 138 2.50 5.02 4.32
N VAL A 139 3.63 4.66 4.92
CA VAL A 139 4.57 3.68 4.35
C VAL A 139 4.63 2.47 5.27
N ILE A 140 4.44 1.29 4.70
CA ILE A 140 4.56 -0.01 5.35
C ILE A 140 5.85 -0.63 4.86
N SER A 141 6.85 -0.74 5.72
CA SER A 141 8.20 -1.22 5.37
C SER A 141 8.28 -2.74 5.27
N ALA A 142 9.23 -3.27 4.49
CA ALA A 142 9.54 -4.70 4.47
C ALA A 142 9.89 -5.21 5.87
N LYS A 143 10.58 -4.39 6.69
CA LYS A 143 10.90 -4.75 8.08
C LYS A 143 9.66 -4.97 8.94
N LEU A 144 8.63 -4.13 8.79
CA LEU A 144 7.36 -4.33 9.49
C LEU A 144 6.65 -5.60 9.00
N LEU A 145 6.63 -5.85 7.68
CA LEU A 145 6.04 -7.05 7.09
C LEU A 145 6.74 -8.32 7.54
N GLU A 146 8.07 -8.32 7.58
CA GLU A 146 8.89 -9.43 8.10
C GLU A 146 8.54 -9.71 9.58
N ARG A 147 8.53 -8.67 10.42
CA ARG A 147 8.21 -8.80 11.85
C ARG A 147 6.82 -9.36 12.09
N GLN A 148 5.85 -9.00 11.28
CA GLN A 148 4.47 -9.50 11.37
C GLN A 148 4.25 -10.82 10.63
N GLN A 149 5.27 -11.30 9.90
CA GLN A 149 5.17 -12.45 9.00
C GLN A 149 4.00 -12.32 8.00
N ALA A 150 3.75 -11.11 7.48
CA ALA A 150 2.72 -10.87 6.48
C ALA A 150 3.05 -11.60 5.18
N GLN A 151 2.04 -12.22 4.56
CA GLN A 151 2.20 -13.04 3.33
C GLN A 151 1.49 -12.44 2.15
N THR A 152 0.38 -11.79 2.40
CA THR A 152 -0.49 -11.24 1.37
C THR A 152 -0.56 -9.74 1.47
N LEU A 153 -0.85 -9.07 0.36
CA LEU A 153 -1.09 -7.63 0.34
C LEU A 153 -2.23 -7.22 1.29
N SER A 154 -3.25 -8.07 1.41
CA SER A 154 -4.36 -7.88 2.34
C SER A 154 -3.90 -7.80 3.79
N GLU A 155 -3.01 -8.70 4.20
CA GLU A 155 -2.42 -8.71 5.54
C GLU A 155 -1.51 -7.49 5.76
N ALA A 156 -0.70 -7.14 4.77
CA ALA A 156 0.15 -5.96 4.82
C ALA A 156 -0.67 -4.68 5.00
N LEU A 157 -1.76 -4.54 4.23
CA LEU A 157 -2.65 -3.37 4.26
C LEU A 157 -3.52 -3.28 5.53
N SER A 158 -3.62 -4.35 6.33
CA SER A 158 -4.23 -4.26 7.66
C SER A 158 -3.52 -3.25 8.57
N ASN A 159 -2.25 -2.89 8.28
CA ASN A 159 -1.50 -1.84 8.95
C ASN A 159 -1.89 -0.43 8.52
N ALA A 160 -2.65 -0.28 7.45
CA ALA A 160 -3.00 1.03 6.91
C ALA A 160 -4.37 1.48 7.40
N GLY A 161 -4.41 2.59 8.13
CA GLY A 161 -5.66 3.22 8.53
C GLY A 161 -6.49 3.65 7.31
N GLY A 162 -7.81 3.40 7.36
CA GLY A 162 -8.74 3.78 6.30
C GLY A 162 -8.65 2.97 5.02
N VAL A 163 -7.83 1.93 4.97
CA VAL A 163 -7.80 0.96 3.87
C VAL A 163 -8.73 -0.20 4.21
N VAL A 164 -9.67 -0.47 3.33
CA VAL A 164 -10.57 -1.63 3.44
C VAL A 164 -10.32 -2.55 2.26
N VAL A 165 -10.02 -3.79 2.58
CA VAL A 165 -9.92 -4.86 1.59
C VAL A 165 -11.32 -5.40 1.37
N ASN A 166 -11.81 -5.24 0.15
CA ASN A 166 -13.06 -5.86 -0.26
C ASN A 166 -12.69 -7.14 -1.03
N SER A 167 -12.96 -8.29 -0.48
CA SER A 167 -12.93 -9.55 -1.24
C SER A 167 -14.11 -9.49 -2.21
N ALA A 168 -13.88 -8.79 -3.28
CA ALA A 168 -14.91 -8.01 -3.94
C ALA A 168 -15.79 -8.80 -4.84
N THR A 169 -15.72 -10.03 -5.00
CA THR A 169 -16.71 -10.71 -5.84
C THR A 169 -16.53 -12.22 -5.79
N VAL A 170 -17.61 -12.89 -6.07
CA VAL A 170 -17.68 -14.26 -6.56
C VAL A 170 -16.65 -14.57 -7.64
N GLN A 171 -15.93 -13.60 -8.17
CA GLN A 171 -14.95 -13.71 -9.26
C GLN A 171 -13.50 -13.73 -8.77
N GLY A 172 -13.24 -13.89 -7.47
CA GLY A 172 -11.89 -14.08 -6.92
C GLY A 172 -10.97 -12.86 -6.94
N GLY A 173 -11.49 -11.68 -7.30
CA GLY A 173 -10.73 -10.44 -7.28
C GLY A 173 -10.68 -9.80 -5.89
N VAL A 174 -9.58 -9.10 -5.59
CA VAL A 174 -9.45 -8.27 -4.40
C VAL A 174 -9.44 -6.82 -4.85
N SER A 175 -10.34 -6.00 -4.31
CA SER A 175 -10.32 -4.55 -4.51
C SER A 175 -10.05 -3.84 -3.18
N PHE A 176 -9.54 -2.63 -3.27
CA PHE A 176 -9.24 -1.82 -2.10
C PHE A 176 -9.99 -0.50 -2.18
N THR A 177 -10.51 -0.06 -1.05
CA THR A 177 -10.96 1.31 -0.89
C THR A 177 -10.07 2.02 0.13
N VAL A 178 -9.80 3.30 -0.15
CA VAL A 178 -9.10 4.18 0.79
C VAL A 178 -10.08 5.25 1.24
N ARG A 179 -10.28 5.36 2.55
CA ARG A 179 -11.27 6.27 3.14
C ARG A 179 -12.69 6.10 2.56
N GLY A 180 -13.03 4.85 2.12
CA GLY A 180 -14.32 4.48 1.55
C GLY A 180 -14.53 4.79 0.08
N PHE A 181 -13.52 5.26 -0.63
CA PHE A 181 -13.54 5.52 -2.06
C PHE A 181 -12.61 4.55 -2.80
N ASP A 182 -12.97 4.22 -4.03
CA ASP A 182 -12.17 3.29 -4.84
C ASP A 182 -10.74 3.81 -5.02
N SER A 183 -9.79 2.91 -4.91
CA SER A 183 -8.36 3.18 -5.01
C SER A 183 -7.72 2.42 -6.17
N ASN A 184 -6.62 2.95 -6.69
CA ASN A 184 -5.84 2.32 -7.74
C ASN A 184 -4.54 1.71 -7.23
N GLY A 185 -4.02 0.73 -7.97
CA GLY A 185 -2.72 0.15 -7.78
C GLY A 185 -1.65 0.80 -8.66
N ALA A 186 -0.44 0.88 -8.11
CA ALA A 186 0.76 1.25 -8.85
C ALA A 186 1.92 0.32 -8.45
N VAL A 187 2.88 0.15 -9.34
CA VAL A 187 4.14 -0.54 -9.07
C VAL A 187 5.29 0.38 -9.46
N ASN A 188 6.20 0.61 -8.52
CA ASN A 188 7.35 1.51 -8.69
C ASN A 188 6.98 2.93 -9.17
N GLY A 189 5.78 3.41 -8.77
CA GLY A 189 5.27 4.73 -9.10
C GLY A 189 4.66 4.84 -10.51
N LEU A 190 4.48 3.74 -11.22
CA LEU A 190 3.78 3.69 -12.51
C LEU A 190 2.40 3.05 -12.34
N PRO A 191 1.36 3.58 -13.01
CA PRO A 191 0.04 2.99 -12.96
C PRO A 191 0.06 1.55 -13.46
N SER A 192 -0.51 0.66 -12.71
CA SER A 192 -0.76 -0.72 -13.10
C SER A 192 -2.12 -0.82 -13.78
N SER A 193 -2.31 -1.81 -14.69
CA SER A 193 -3.55 -1.93 -15.43
C SER A 193 -4.76 -2.02 -14.48
N SER A 194 -5.65 -1.07 -14.65
CA SER A 194 -6.78 -0.81 -13.77
C SER A 194 -8.00 -1.69 -14.07
N SER A 195 -7.85 -2.93 -14.44
CA SER A 195 -9.05 -3.71 -14.26
C SER A 195 -9.32 -3.75 -12.76
N ALA A 196 -10.43 -3.19 -12.35
CA ALA A 196 -10.83 -3.06 -10.94
C ALA A 196 -10.90 -4.41 -10.20
N MET A 197 -10.75 -5.50 -10.91
CA MET A 197 -10.68 -6.85 -10.39
C MET A 197 -9.28 -7.27 -9.96
N PHE A 198 -8.24 -6.60 -10.48
CA PHE A 198 -6.85 -7.01 -10.26
C PHE A 198 -5.97 -5.78 -10.13
N ALA A 199 -5.94 -5.20 -8.95
CA ALA A 199 -4.79 -4.38 -8.60
C ALA A 199 -3.56 -5.28 -8.79
N ALA A 200 -2.78 -5.06 -9.85
CA ALA A 200 -1.67 -5.94 -10.25
C ALA A 200 -0.67 -6.18 -9.13
N GLY A 201 -0.62 -5.25 -8.17
CA GLY A 201 0.12 -5.43 -6.94
C GLY A 201 -0.47 -6.43 -5.95
N SER A 202 -1.77 -6.77 -6.02
CA SER A 202 -2.39 -7.71 -5.07
C SER A 202 -1.94 -9.15 -5.28
N THR A 203 -1.34 -9.43 -6.43
CA THR A 203 -0.91 -10.78 -6.83
C THR A 203 0.60 -11.01 -6.69
N LEU A 204 1.39 -9.97 -6.35
CA LEU A 204 2.83 -10.15 -6.16
C LEU A 204 3.10 -10.73 -4.78
N PRO A 205 3.88 -11.83 -4.67
CA PRO A 205 4.40 -12.29 -3.40
C PRO A 205 5.20 -11.19 -2.71
N LEU A 206 4.97 -11.00 -1.40
CA LEU A 206 5.63 -9.93 -0.62
C LEU A 206 7.16 -10.10 -0.53
N ALA A 207 7.71 -11.25 -0.91
CA ALA A 207 9.16 -11.52 -0.90
C ALA A 207 9.97 -10.47 -1.69
N ASN A 208 9.43 -9.95 -2.82
CA ASN A 208 10.06 -8.91 -3.63
C ASN A 208 9.58 -7.49 -3.30
N VAL A 209 8.86 -7.30 -2.20
CA VAL A 209 8.37 -5.98 -1.79
C VAL A 209 9.36 -5.32 -0.84
N GLU A 210 9.84 -4.13 -1.18
CA GLU A 210 10.66 -3.28 -0.31
C GLU A 210 9.76 -2.49 0.65
N ARG A 211 8.66 -1.92 0.13
CA ARG A 211 7.65 -1.20 0.92
C ARG A 211 6.35 -1.04 0.15
N ILE A 212 5.30 -0.77 0.88
CA ILE A 212 4.00 -0.40 0.33
C ILE A 212 3.70 1.04 0.76
N GLU A 213 3.42 1.90 -0.22
CA GLU A 213 3.10 3.31 -0.01
C GLU A 213 1.60 3.50 -0.21
N VAL A 214 0.90 3.96 0.82
CA VAL A 214 -0.53 4.26 0.78
C VAL A 214 -0.71 5.78 0.75
N LEU A 215 -1.02 6.29 -0.45
CA LEU A 215 -1.32 7.69 -0.68
C LEU A 215 -2.81 7.89 -0.44
N LYS A 216 -3.17 8.66 0.58
CA LYS A 216 -4.56 8.87 0.98
C LYS A 216 -5.12 10.14 0.36
N GLY A 217 -6.34 10.05 -0.17
CA GLY A 217 -6.97 11.10 -0.96
C GLY A 217 -6.62 11.05 -2.45
N PRO A 218 -7.44 11.66 -3.31
CA PRO A 218 -7.21 11.67 -4.75
C PRO A 218 -5.91 12.39 -5.10
N ASP A 219 -5.13 11.80 -5.98
CA ASP A 219 -3.91 12.40 -6.53
C ASP A 219 -3.78 12.15 -8.03
N ALA A 220 -4.64 12.81 -8.77
CA ALA A 220 -4.62 12.71 -10.22
C ALA A 220 -3.36 13.33 -10.84
N ILE A 221 -2.61 14.16 -10.12
CA ILE A 221 -1.39 14.80 -10.65
C ILE A 221 -0.27 13.79 -10.82
N LEU A 222 -0.07 12.90 -9.87
CA LEU A 222 1.04 11.96 -9.90
C LEU A 222 0.78 10.75 -10.80
N LEU A 223 -0.42 10.15 -10.71
CA LEU A 223 -0.72 8.87 -11.33
C LEU A 223 -1.83 8.94 -12.40
N GLY A 224 -2.39 10.11 -12.64
CA GLY A 224 -3.42 10.32 -13.66
C GLY A 224 -4.84 10.18 -13.15
N GLY A 225 -5.76 9.87 -14.07
CA GLY A 225 -7.17 9.60 -13.76
C GLY A 225 -7.37 8.27 -13.02
N ASP A 226 -8.65 7.93 -12.82
CA ASP A 226 -9.09 6.70 -12.15
C ASP A 226 -8.72 6.60 -10.67
N ASN A 227 -8.53 7.73 -9.99
CA ASN A 227 -8.18 7.79 -8.59
C ASN A 227 -9.17 8.67 -7.81
N LEU A 228 -10.02 8.06 -7.01
CA LEU A 228 -11.02 8.77 -6.19
C LEU A 228 -10.62 8.83 -4.71
N GLY A 229 -10.15 7.72 -4.14
CA GLY A 229 -9.86 7.59 -2.71
C GLY A 229 -8.38 7.66 -2.37
N GLY A 230 -7.52 7.28 -3.31
CA GLY A 230 -6.08 7.19 -3.08
C GLY A 230 -5.41 6.13 -3.93
N THR A 231 -4.12 5.94 -3.71
CA THR A 231 -3.31 4.96 -4.45
C THR A 231 -2.52 4.08 -3.49
N ILE A 232 -2.47 2.80 -3.82
CA ILE A 232 -1.58 1.83 -3.17
C ILE A 232 -0.45 1.53 -4.15
N ASN A 233 0.77 1.98 -3.80
CA ASN A 233 1.95 1.77 -4.61
C ASN A 233 2.86 0.72 -3.98
N ILE A 234 3.18 -0.33 -4.73
CA ILE A 234 4.13 -1.37 -4.33
C ILE A 234 5.48 -0.99 -4.90
N VAL A 235 6.46 -0.85 -4.02
CA VAL A 235 7.86 -0.63 -4.41
C VAL A 235 8.60 -1.94 -4.25
N THR A 236 9.20 -2.40 -5.34
CA THR A 236 9.96 -3.65 -5.37
C THR A 236 11.39 -3.44 -4.89
N LYS A 237 11.99 -4.49 -4.35
CA LYS A 237 13.40 -4.50 -3.93
C LYS A 237 14.32 -4.17 -5.10
N LYS A 238 15.30 -3.29 -4.86
CA LYS A 238 16.26 -2.82 -5.88
C LYS A 238 17.65 -3.34 -5.58
N PRO A 239 18.50 -3.60 -6.61
CA PRO A 239 19.92 -3.89 -6.39
C PRO A 239 20.65 -2.71 -5.75
N ASN A 240 21.63 -3.03 -4.89
CA ASN A 240 22.49 -2.06 -4.23
C ASN A 240 23.90 -2.66 -3.99
N ALA A 241 24.80 -1.89 -3.39
CA ALA A 241 26.18 -2.32 -3.16
C ALA A 241 26.38 -3.21 -1.92
N GLU A 242 25.34 -3.40 -1.08
CA GLU A 242 25.45 -4.23 0.11
C GLU A 242 25.45 -5.72 -0.28
N GLU A 243 26.34 -6.51 0.32
CA GLU A 243 26.30 -7.95 0.14
C GLU A 243 25.20 -8.56 1.01
N ARG A 244 24.39 -9.42 0.40
CA ARG A 244 23.34 -10.16 1.07
C ARG A 244 23.08 -11.45 0.33
N LEU A 245 23.12 -12.53 1.04
CA LEU A 245 22.60 -13.83 0.61
C LEU A 245 21.76 -14.39 1.75
N TYR A 246 20.45 -14.33 1.59
CA TYR A 246 19.48 -14.80 2.57
C TYR A 246 18.64 -15.90 1.98
N VAL A 247 18.58 -17.04 2.67
CA VAL A 247 17.72 -18.18 2.31
C VAL A 247 16.82 -18.47 3.47
N SER A 248 15.52 -18.65 3.22
CA SER A 248 14.57 -19.03 4.25
C SER A 248 13.58 -20.09 3.78
N SER A 249 13.06 -20.83 4.76
CA SER A 249 11.97 -21.79 4.58
C SER A 249 10.87 -21.48 5.58
N ASP A 250 9.63 -21.48 5.10
CA ASP A 250 8.42 -21.36 5.92
C ASP A 250 7.68 -22.69 5.93
N VAL A 251 7.16 -23.06 7.09
CA VAL A 251 6.18 -24.13 7.25
C VAL A 251 5.01 -23.60 8.08
N GLY A 252 3.79 -24.05 7.79
CA GLY A 252 2.64 -23.49 8.49
C GLY A 252 1.34 -24.27 8.32
N SER A 253 0.26 -23.66 8.79
CA SER A 253 -1.09 -24.22 8.71
C SER A 253 -1.46 -24.60 7.28
N PHE A 254 -2.31 -25.60 7.16
CA PHE A 254 -2.87 -26.09 5.89
C PHE A 254 -1.85 -26.70 4.92
N GLY A 255 -0.73 -27.22 5.44
CA GLY A 255 0.34 -27.82 4.63
C GLY A 255 1.20 -26.78 3.90
N LEU A 256 1.24 -25.53 4.38
CA LEU A 256 2.09 -24.49 3.79
C LEU A 256 3.57 -24.88 3.89
N ILE A 257 4.25 -24.90 2.75
CA ILE A 257 5.70 -24.96 2.62
C ILE A 257 6.11 -23.86 1.63
N ARG A 258 7.10 -23.03 2.01
CA ARG A 258 7.65 -21.98 1.14
C ARG A 258 9.16 -21.93 1.26
N GLY A 259 9.86 -21.76 0.15
CA GLY A 259 11.27 -21.42 0.08
C GLY A 259 11.47 -20.02 -0.48
N THR A 260 12.37 -19.24 0.07
CA THR A 260 12.70 -17.88 -0.40
C THR A 260 14.21 -17.70 -0.47
N LEU A 261 14.67 -17.09 -1.56
CA LEU A 261 16.05 -16.64 -1.79
C LEU A 261 16.04 -15.12 -2.03
N ASP A 262 16.92 -14.39 -1.35
CA ASP A 262 17.20 -12.98 -1.62
C ASP A 262 18.73 -12.79 -1.67
N ALA A 263 19.27 -12.67 -2.87
CA ALA A 263 20.69 -12.49 -3.13
C ALA A 263 20.92 -11.12 -3.77
N ASN A 264 21.78 -10.32 -3.14
CA ASN A 264 22.16 -8.98 -3.59
C ASN A 264 23.65 -8.78 -3.46
N ARG A 265 24.30 -8.20 -4.48
CA ARG A 265 25.73 -7.99 -4.48
C ARG A 265 26.18 -6.91 -5.46
N ALA A 266 27.24 -6.17 -5.10
CA ALA A 266 28.04 -5.44 -6.06
C ALA A 266 28.82 -6.44 -6.94
N ILE A 267 28.77 -6.26 -8.27
CA ILE A 267 29.44 -7.14 -9.25
C ILE A 267 30.65 -6.48 -9.91
N SER A 268 30.95 -5.22 -9.58
CA SER A 268 32.16 -4.50 -9.99
C SER A 268 32.93 -4.03 -8.77
N GLY A 269 34.29 -4.00 -8.91
CA GLY A 269 35.19 -3.62 -7.82
C GLY A 269 35.02 -2.16 -7.35
N ASP A 270 34.42 -1.30 -8.17
CA ASP A 270 34.12 0.10 -7.86
C ASP A 270 32.68 0.32 -7.32
N ASN A 271 31.96 -0.76 -7.04
CA ASN A 271 30.57 -0.78 -6.55
C ASN A 271 29.54 -0.06 -7.45
N ARG A 272 29.90 0.24 -8.71
CA ARG A 272 28.98 0.91 -9.65
C ARG A 272 27.93 -0.02 -10.21
N PHE A 273 28.28 -1.29 -10.41
CA PHE A 273 27.33 -2.29 -10.86
C PHE A 273 26.92 -3.19 -9.71
N SER A 274 25.63 -3.38 -9.54
CA SER A 274 25.06 -4.32 -8.58
C SER A 274 23.94 -5.15 -9.19
N ALA A 275 23.78 -6.36 -8.66
CA ALA A 275 22.72 -7.28 -9.07
C ALA A 275 21.95 -7.77 -7.84
N ARG A 276 20.66 -8.01 -8.01
CA ARG A 276 19.80 -8.66 -7.00
C ARG A 276 18.92 -9.69 -7.67
N ILE A 277 18.71 -10.80 -7.00
CA ILE A 277 17.75 -11.84 -7.38
C ILE A 277 16.90 -12.14 -6.15
N VAL A 278 15.59 -11.99 -6.29
CA VAL A 278 14.63 -12.50 -5.32
C VAL A 278 13.84 -13.62 -5.98
N ALA A 279 13.80 -14.78 -5.34
CA ALA A 279 13.05 -15.93 -5.80
C ALA A 279 12.27 -16.55 -4.63
N THR A 280 11.04 -16.99 -4.90
CA THR A 280 10.24 -17.73 -3.93
C THR A 280 9.38 -18.77 -4.63
N ALA A 281 9.16 -19.89 -3.97
CA ALA A 281 8.19 -20.89 -4.36
C ALA A 281 7.43 -21.38 -3.13
N ALA A 282 6.11 -21.55 -3.25
CA ALA A 282 5.26 -22.00 -2.17
C ALA A 282 4.19 -22.96 -2.64
N THR A 283 3.81 -23.86 -1.75
CA THR A 283 2.65 -24.72 -1.90
C THR A 283 1.90 -24.85 -0.58
N ALA A 284 0.58 -25.09 -0.67
CA ALA A 284 -0.25 -25.45 0.47
C ALA A 284 -1.34 -26.42 -0.01
N ASP A 285 -1.77 -27.36 0.85
CA ASP A 285 -2.75 -28.40 0.49
C ASP A 285 -4.16 -27.85 0.24
N ARG A 286 -4.53 -26.84 1.06
CA ARG A 286 -5.83 -26.18 1.02
C ARG A 286 -5.76 -24.79 1.62
N ASN A 287 -6.76 -23.94 1.36
CA ASN A 287 -6.96 -22.75 2.15
C ASN A 287 -7.79 -23.05 3.42
N PHE A 288 -8.00 -22.07 4.29
CA PHE A 288 -8.71 -22.27 5.55
C PHE A 288 -10.19 -22.69 5.37
N GLY A 289 -10.80 -22.41 4.21
CA GLY A 289 -12.17 -22.83 3.87
C GLY A 289 -12.27 -24.12 3.08
N GLY A 290 -11.19 -24.92 3.03
CA GLY A 290 -11.19 -26.25 2.39
C GLY A 290 -11.12 -26.25 0.87
N TYR A 291 -11.09 -25.08 0.21
CA TYR A 291 -10.79 -24.98 -1.21
C TYR A 291 -9.31 -25.28 -1.49
N ARG A 292 -8.94 -25.38 -2.77
CA ARG A 292 -7.54 -25.55 -3.20
C ARG A 292 -6.60 -24.59 -2.45
N GLY A 293 -5.45 -25.08 -2.06
CA GLY A 293 -4.39 -24.27 -1.47
C GLY A 293 -3.68 -23.40 -2.51
N THR A 294 -2.60 -22.77 -2.10
CA THR A 294 -1.78 -21.97 -2.99
C THR A 294 -0.68 -22.81 -3.64
N GLU A 295 -0.38 -22.50 -4.89
CA GLU A 295 0.84 -22.91 -5.59
C GLU A 295 1.37 -21.62 -6.23
N ASP A 296 2.48 -21.09 -5.73
CA ASP A 296 3.04 -19.86 -6.27
C ASP A 296 4.55 -20.00 -6.51
N TYR A 297 5.05 -19.28 -7.52
CA TYR A 297 6.46 -19.00 -7.67
C TYR A 297 6.67 -17.57 -8.18
N LEU A 298 7.80 -16.99 -7.81
CA LEU A 298 8.25 -15.69 -8.28
C LEU A 298 9.76 -15.74 -8.52
N PHE A 299 10.19 -15.15 -9.64
CA PHE A 299 11.59 -14.90 -9.95
C PHE A 299 11.75 -13.44 -10.35
N ALA A 300 12.52 -12.68 -9.60
CA ALA A 300 12.67 -11.24 -9.77
C ALA A 300 14.16 -10.83 -9.80
N PRO A 301 14.82 -10.90 -10.98
CA PRO A 301 16.17 -10.40 -11.18
C PRO A 301 16.18 -8.89 -11.39
N GLY A 302 17.25 -8.23 -10.97
CA GLY A 302 17.51 -6.83 -11.20
C GLY A 302 18.98 -6.52 -11.37
N LEU A 303 19.28 -5.48 -12.15
CA LEU A 303 20.62 -4.92 -12.35
C LEU A 303 20.55 -3.41 -12.11
N ARG A 304 21.60 -2.85 -11.53
CA ARG A 304 21.76 -1.42 -11.32
C ARG A 304 23.15 -0.97 -11.69
N TYR A 305 23.21 0.14 -12.42
CA TYR A 305 24.41 0.94 -12.57
C TYR A 305 24.24 2.25 -11.84
N LYS A 306 25.16 2.61 -10.95
CA LYS A 306 25.11 3.86 -10.20
C LYS A 306 26.49 4.50 -10.12
N ASN A 307 26.54 5.79 -10.44
CA ASN A 307 27.70 6.65 -10.17
C ASN A 307 27.21 7.99 -9.57
N GLY A 308 28.08 8.99 -9.41
CA GLY A 308 27.73 10.28 -8.82
C GLY A 308 26.57 11.02 -9.51
N SER A 309 26.36 10.85 -10.82
CA SER A 309 25.34 11.59 -11.62
C SER A 309 24.28 10.71 -12.26
N THR A 310 24.53 9.42 -12.42
CA THR A 310 23.66 8.50 -13.16
C THR A 310 23.26 7.32 -12.27
N ASP A 311 21.98 7.00 -12.24
CA ASP A 311 21.42 5.82 -11.58
C ASP A 311 20.47 5.13 -12.56
N ILE A 312 20.81 3.93 -13.02
CA ILE A 312 20.03 3.14 -13.97
C ILE A 312 19.69 1.82 -13.30
N ILE A 313 18.40 1.47 -13.29
CA ILE A 313 17.90 0.21 -12.74
C ILE A 313 17.07 -0.46 -13.81
N VAL A 314 17.35 -1.74 -14.07
CA VAL A 314 16.47 -2.60 -14.88
C VAL A 314 16.11 -3.82 -14.05
N SER A 315 14.87 -4.24 -14.10
CA SER A 315 14.38 -5.40 -13.35
C SER A 315 13.26 -6.12 -14.07
N ALA A 316 13.12 -7.40 -13.78
CA ALA A 316 11.99 -8.20 -14.23
C ALA A 316 11.28 -8.83 -13.03
N THR A 317 10.02 -9.17 -13.20
CA THR A 317 9.22 -9.98 -12.27
C THR A 317 8.45 -11.00 -13.08
N LEU A 318 8.77 -12.26 -12.87
CA LEU A 318 8.12 -13.41 -13.48
C LEU A 318 7.48 -14.21 -12.36
N GLY A 319 6.18 -14.47 -12.45
CA GLY A 319 5.47 -15.20 -11.40
C GLY A 319 4.23 -15.92 -11.92
N ASN A 320 3.88 -16.96 -11.21
CA ASN A 320 2.61 -17.66 -11.37
C ASN A 320 2.03 -17.92 -9.98
N GLN A 321 0.74 -17.70 -9.83
CA GLN A 321 0.00 -17.97 -8.62
C GLN A 321 -1.26 -18.75 -8.97
N ILE A 322 -1.48 -19.84 -8.24
CA ILE A 322 -2.71 -20.61 -8.30
C ILE A 322 -3.24 -20.68 -6.87
N PHE A 323 -4.51 -20.35 -6.67
CA PHE A 323 -5.15 -20.43 -5.37
C PHE A 323 -6.64 -20.73 -5.50
N GLY A 324 -7.22 -21.32 -4.46
CA GLY A 324 -8.63 -21.63 -4.39
C GLY A 324 -9.50 -20.42 -4.15
N MET A 325 -10.79 -20.58 -4.31
CA MET A 325 -11.77 -19.54 -4.06
C MET A 325 -11.69 -19.03 -2.61
N PRO A 326 -11.88 -17.73 -2.37
CA PRO A 326 -12.04 -17.20 -1.02
C PRO A 326 -13.27 -17.84 -0.35
N PRO A 327 -13.15 -18.37 0.88
CA PRO A 327 -14.27 -18.92 1.61
C PRO A 327 -15.34 -17.86 1.90
N TYR A 328 -16.61 -18.25 1.81
CA TYR A 328 -17.73 -17.34 2.04
C TYR A 328 -18.95 -18.08 2.64
N THR A 329 -19.87 -17.30 3.19
CA THR A 329 -21.22 -17.68 3.50
C THR A 329 -22.22 -16.75 2.83
N VAL A 330 -23.48 -16.92 3.09
CA VAL A 330 -24.57 -16.07 2.59
C VAL A 330 -25.39 -15.49 3.76
N LEU A 331 -26.12 -14.42 3.50
CA LEU A 331 -27.00 -13.81 4.49
C LEU A 331 -28.33 -14.53 4.55
N ASN A 332 -28.77 -14.89 5.74
CA ASN A 332 -30.17 -15.25 5.98
C ASN A 332 -30.99 -13.95 6.11
N THR A 333 -31.76 -13.63 5.10
CA THR A 333 -32.50 -12.36 5.03
C THR A 333 -33.67 -12.28 6.02
N ALA A 334 -34.17 -13.42 6.52
CA ALA A 334 -35.23 -13.44 7.54
C ALA A 334 -34.69 -13.05 8.92
N THR A 335 -33.47 -13.48 9.25
CA THR A 335 -32.86 -13.19 10.55
C THR A 335 -31.91 -11.98 10.52
N GLY A 336 -31.50 -11.53 9.32
CA GLY A 336 -30.51 -10.48 9.13
C GLY A 336 -29.09 -10.91 9.53
N LYS A 337 -28.83 -12.19 9.76
CA LYS A 337 -27.53 -12.74 10.18
C LYS A 337 -26.93 -13.63 9.09
N PRO A 338 -25.59 -13.78 9.04
CA PRO A 338 -24.97 -14.80 8.23
C PRO A 338 -25.48 -16.18 8.62
N PHE A 339 -25.63 -17.09 7.63
CA PHE A 339 -25.83 -18.50 7.96
C PHE A 339 -24.63 -19.03 8.75
N ASP A 340 -24.91 -19.80 9.78
CA ASP A 340 -23.87 -20.49 10.57
C ASP A 340 -23.42 -21.74 9.76
N VAL A 341 -22.27 -21.61 9.12
CA VAL A 341 -21.65 -22.66 8.33
C VAL A 341 -20.28 -23.00 8.87
N ALA A 342 -19.78 -24.18 8.57
CA ALA A 342 -18.41 -24.55 8.89
C ALA A 342 -17.43 -23.67 8.09
N PHE A 343 -16.39 -23.13 8.75
CA PHE A 343 -15.40 -22.26 8.12
C PHE A 343 -14.26 -23.04 7.42
N ASP A 344 -14.17 -24.33 7.65
CA ASP A 344 -13.09 -25.23 7.20
C ASP A 344 -13.44 -26.08 6.00
N ARG A 345 -14.63 -25.89 5.42
CA ARG A 345 -15.10 -26.58 4.20
C ARG A 345 -15.74 -25.60 3.22
N PRO A 346 -15.69 -25.89 1.91
CA PRO A 346 -16.38 -25.11 0.89
C PRO A 346 -17.89 -25.03 1.13
N LEU A 347 -18.46 -23.82 0.90
CA LEU A 347 -19.92 -23.69 0.88
C LEU A 347 -20.51 -24.30 -0.38
N VAL A 348 -19.85 -24.10 -1.52
CA VAL A 348 -20.26 -24.62 -2.84
C VAL A 348 -19.02 -25.13 -3.56
N GLY A 349 -19.12 -26.32 -4.16
CA GLY A 349 -18.03 -26.93 -4.94
C GLY A 349 -16.88 -27.46 -4.10
N GLY A 350 -15.67 -27.41 -4.62
CA GLY A 350 -14.50 -28.01 -4.01
C GLY A 350 -13.16 -27.46 -4.53
N LYS A 351 -12.16 -28.34 -4.61
CA LYS A 351 -10.78 -28.01 -5.01
C LYS A 351 -10.62 -27.76 -6.53
N ASP A 352 -11.62 -28.06 -7.32
CA ASP A 352 -11.69 -27.81 -8.77
C ASP A 352 -11.90 -26.34 -9.12
N GLN A 353 -12.31 -25.53 -8.14
CA GLN A 353 -12.50 -24.09 -8.27
C GLN A 353 -11.23 -23.33 -7.89
N GLY A 354 -10.92 -22.29 -8.66
CA GLY A 354 -9.77 -21.46 -8.31
C GLY A 354 -9.44 -20.42 -9.37
N VAL A 355 -8.37 -19.72 -9.03
CA VAL A 355 -7.80 -18.63 -9.81
C VAL A 355 -6.36 -18.96 -10.15
N GLN A 356 -5.98 -18.71 -11.40
CA GLN A 356 -4.59 -18.71 -11.85
C GLN A 356 -4.22 -17.35 -12.37
N ILE A 357 -3.05 -16.83 -11.96
CA ILE A 357 -2.52 -15.55 -12.38
C ILE A 357 -1.06 -15.72 -12.76
N GLU A 358 -0.75 -15.46 -14.04
CA GLU A 358 0.62 -15.40 -14.52
C GLU A 358 1.01 -13.94 -14.74
N THR A 359 2.12 -13.52 -14.18
CA THR A 359 2.64 -12.16 -14.28
C THR A 359 4.00 -12.15 -14.95
N THR A 360 4.12 -11.35 -15.99
CA THR A 360 5.40 -10.98 -16.61
C THR A 360 5.51 -9.46 -16.59
N GLN A 361 6.53 -8.93 -15.91
CA GLN A 361 6.73 -7.49 -15.81
C GLN A 361 8.20 -7.15 -16.00
N PHE A 362 8.47 -6.13 -16.79
CA PHE A 362 9.79 -5.53 -16.96
C PHE A 362 9.73 -4.06 -16.55
N ASN A 363 10.72 -3.60 -15.82
CA ASN A 363 10.83 -2.22 -15.38
C ASN A 363 12.21 -1.67 -15.74
N ALA A 364 12.25 -0.40 -16.15
CA ALA A 364 13.46 0.37 -16.30
C ALA A 364 13.27 1.74 -15.64
N GLU A 365 14.28 2.18 -14.90
CA GLU A 365 14.33 3.52 -14.29
C GLU A 365 15.70 4.13 -14.56
N ILE A 366 15.71 5.38 -14.98
CA ILE A 366 16.92 6.18 -15.13
C ILE A 366 16.76 7.49 -14.38
N THR A 367 17.74 7.84 -13.56
CA THR A 367 17.88 9.15 -12.94
C THR A 367 19.20 9.73 -13.35
N GLN A 368 19.19 10.87 -14.05
CA GLN A 368 20.36 11.56 -14.54
C GLN A 368 20.43 12.96 -13.98
N LYS A 369 21.45 13.27 -13.19
CA LYS A 369 21.78 14.62 -12.80
C LYS A 369 22.57 15.25 -13.95
N LEU A 370 22.00 16.21 -14.62
CA LEU A 370 22.65 16.94 -15.71
C LEU A 370 23.51 18.10 -15.18
N THR A 371 23.01 18.75 -14.13
CA THR A 371 23.70 19.81 -13.39
C THR A 371 23.33 19.69 -11.89
N HIS A 372 23.89 20.53 -11.04
CA HIS A 372 23.51 20.61 -9.63
C HIS A 372 22.05 21.05 -9.40
N TRP A 373 21.44 21.74 -10.36
CA TRP A 373 20.06 22.24 -10.28
C TRP A 373 19.07 21.48 -11.18
N LEU A 374 19.53 20.61 -12.09
CA LEU A 374 18.68 19.91 -13.06
C LEU A 374 18.88 18.39 -13.01
N THR A 375 17.82 17.68 -12.66
CA THR A 375 17.74 16.22 -12.69
C THR A 375 16.63 15.77 -13.63
N VAL A 376 16.91 14.79 -14.48
CA VAL A 376 15.93 14.15 -15.38
C VAL A 376 15.71 12.72 -14.90
N VAL A 377 14.44 12.31 -14.83
CA VAL A 377 14.02 10.95 -14.45
C VAL A 377 13.15 10.37 -15.56
N GLY A 378 13.46 9.15 -15.96
CA GLY A 378 12.66 8.35 -16.88
C GLY A 378 12.30 7.02 -16.25
N ARG A 379 11.07 6.57 -16.42
CA ARG A 379 10.57 5.26 -15.96
C ARG A 379 9.79 4.61 -17.08
N ALA A 380 9.97 3.31 -17.23
CA ALA A 380 9.22 2.50 -18.19
C ALA A 380 8.81 1.17 -17.52
N GLN A 381 7.62 0.70 -17.84
CA GLN A 381 7.11 -0.58 -17.42
C GLN A 381 6.38 -1.26 -18.56
N HIS A 382 6.70 -2.51 -18.82
CA HIS A 382 5.89 -3.43 -19.60
C HIS A 382 5.33 -4.50 -18.68
N GLN A 383 4.01 -4.70 -18.67
CA GLN A 383 3.35 -5.70 -17.84
C GLN A 383 2.37 -6.51 -18.67
N LYS A 384 2.46 -7.84 -18.55
CA LYS A 384 1.47 -8.77 -19.08
C LYS A 384 0.97 -9.65 -17.93
N ILE A 385 -0.34 -9.71 -17.77
CA ILE A 385 -1.02 -10.57 -16.79
C ILE A 385 -1.99 -11.48 -17.54
N ASN A 386 -1.83 -12.79 -17.40
CA ASN A 386 -2.82 -13.78 -17.78
C ASN A 386 -3.57 -14.19 -16.52
N PHE A 387 -4.88 -14.11 -16.59
CA PHE A 387 -5.79 -14.48 -15.51
C PHE A 387 -6.76 -15.53 -15.98
N ALA A 388 -6.95 -16.58 -15.20
CA ALA A 388 -7.96 -17.60 -15.44
C ALA A 388 -8.73 -17.90 -14.15
N LEU A 389 -10.03 -17.98 -14.25
CA LEU A 389 -10.96 -18.32 -13.17
C LEU A 389 -11.95 -19.38 -13.66
N ALA A 390 -12.22 -20.37 -12.83
CA ALA A 390 -13.35 -21.27 -12.98
C ALA A 390 -14.02 -21.51 -11.62
N GLN A 391 -15.36 -21.44 -11.57
CA GLN A 391 -16.09 -21.52 -10.30
C GLN A 391 -17.57 -21.86 -10.49
N TYR A 392 -18.21 -22.28 -9.37
CA TYR A 392 -19.65 -22.16 -9.19
C TYR A 392 -19.96 -20.81 -8.56
N SER A 393 -20.79 -20.03 -9.23
CA SER A 393 -21.15 -18.66 -8.80
C SER A 393 -22.50 -18.63 -8.12
N PRO A 394 -22.62 -18.16 -6.86
CA PRO A 394 -23.89 -17.98 -6.19
C PRO A 394 -24.59 -16.71 -6.73
N PHE A 395 -25.81 -16.84 -7.22
CA PHE A 395 -26.61 -15.73 -7.74
C PHE A 395 -27.56 -15.15 -6.70
N VAL A 396 -28.38 -16.00 -6.10
CA VAL A 396 -29.39 -15.55 -5.14
C VAL A 396 -29.68 -16.67 -4.14
N VAL A 397 -29.94 -16.25 -2.91
CA VAL A 397 -30.54 -17.11 -1.88
C VAL A 397 -32.02 -17.19 -2.17
N LEU A 398 -32.53 -18.37 -2.51
CA LEU A 398 -33.94 -18.55 -2.89
C LEU A 398 -34.85 -18.49 -1.67
N ASP A 399 -34.39 -19.06 -0.55
CA ASP A 399 -35.15 -19.10 0.69
C ASP A 399 -34.21 -19.19 1.92
N ASN A 400 -34.79 -19.24 3.10
CA ASN A 400 -34.05 -19.38 4.34
C ASN A 400 -33.76 -20.84 4.75
N SER A 401 -34.08 -21.82 3.88
CA SER A 401 -33.79 -23.25 4.07
C SER A 401 -32.38 -23.65 3.58
N GLY A 402 -31.59 -22.67 3.11
CA GLY A 402 -30.22 -22.92 2.62
C GLY A 402 -30.14 -23.23 1.13
N VAL A 403 -31.16 -22.92 0.36
CA VAL A 403 -31.13 -23.10 -1.10
C VAL A 403 -30.59 -21.88 -1.82
N LEU A 404 -29.49 -22.11 -2.54
CA LEU A 404 -28.88 -21.14 -3.45
C LEU A 404 -29.23 -21.45 -4.90
N LEU A 405 -29.46 -20.42 -5.70
CA LEU A 405 -29.39 -20.55 -7.15
C LEU A 405 -27.92 -20.31 -7.55
N ILE A 406 -27.30 -21.32 -8.15
CA ILE A 406 -25.90 -21.27 -8.59
C ILE A 406 -25.79 -21.53 -10.09
N SER A 407 -24.70 -21.08 -10.70
CA SER A 407 -24.32 -21.43 -12.07
C SER A 407 -22.83 -21.69 -12.17
N THR A 408 -22.41 -22.40 -13.23
CA THR A 408 -21.00 -22.48 -13.59
C THR A 408 -20.57 -21.19 -14.30
N GLY A 409 -19.37 -20.74 -14.06
CA GLY A 409 -18.84 -19.55 -14.69
C GLY A 409 -17.31 -19.52 -14.72
N GLY A 410 -16.77 -18.74 -15.62
CA GLY A 410 -15.34 -18.55 -15.72
C GLY A 410 -14.95 -17.33 -16.54
N THR A 411 -13.70 -16.94 -16.36
CA THR A 411 -13.09 -15.85 -17.11
C THR A 411 -11.66 -16.22 -17.45
N ARG A 412 -11.26 -15.99 -18.70
CA ARG A 412 -9.86 -15.94 -19.10
C ARG A 412 -9.58 -14.54 -19.60
N GLN A 413 -8.54 -13.91 -19.07
CA GLN A 413 -8.19 -12.53 -19.41
C GLN A 413 -6.69 -12.41 -19.63
N THR A 414 -6.30 -11.73 -20.71
CA THR A 414 -4.94 -11.26 -20.91
C THR A 414 -4.96 -9.74 -20.84
N SER A 415 -4.21 -9.18 -19.91
CA SER A 415 -4.01 -7.74 -19.76
C SER A 415 -2.57 -7.38 -20.10
N LYS A 416 -2.39 -6.45 -21.01
CA LYS A 416 -1.09 -5.86 -21.38
C LYS A 416 -1.13 -4.39 -21.03
N ASN A 417 -0.07 -3.88 -20.39
CA ASN A 417 0.04 -2.50 -19.96
C ASN A 417 1.46 -2.00 -20.18
N ASP A 418 1.63 -0.99 -21.04
CA ASP A 418 2.86 -0.26 -21.25
C ASP A 418 2.73 1.12 -20.63
N ALA A 419 3.55 1.42 -19.64
CA ALA A 419 3.51 2.68 -18.89
C ALA A 419 4.88 3.38 -18.94
N PHE A 420 4.86 4.68 -19.21
CA PHE A 420 6.04 5.55 -19.26
C PHE A 420 5.79 6.79 -18.42
N ASP A 421 6.81 7.26 -17.71
CA ASP A 421 6.80 8.51 -16.95
C ASP A 421 8.17 9.18 -17.12
N THR A 422 8.18 10.41 -17.64
CA THR A 422 9.42 11.18 -17.81
C THR A 422 9.21 12.58 -17.28
N PHE A 423 10.13 13.05 -16.44
CA PHE A 423 10.08 14.40 -15.89
C PHE A 423 11.46 14.99 -15.63
N ALA A 424 11.50 16.31 -15.68
CA ALA A 424 12.63 17.11 -15.23
C ALA A 424 12.30 17.75 -13.88
N ARG A 425 13.28 17.76 -12.97
CA ARG A 425 13.23 18.49 -11.72
C ARG A 425 14.29 19.57 -11.73
N ILE A 426 13.86 20.78 -11.38
CA ILE A 426 14.71 21.96 -11.27
C ILE A 426 14.67 22.44 -9.83
N THR A 427 15.84 22.67 -9.22
CA THR A 427 15.97 23.18 -7.85
C THR A 427 16.90 24.37 -7.87
N PHE A 428 16.46 25.51 -7.34
CA PHE A 428 17.25 26.73 -7.26
C PHE A 428 16.73 27.65 -6.14
N ASP A 429 17.55 28.61 -5.72
CA ASP A 429 17.18 29.58 -4.71
C ASP A 429 17.18 30.98 -5.29
N THR A 430 16.27 31.86 -4.81
CA THR A 430 16.27 33.30 -5.11
C THR A 430 16.14 34.06 -3.82
N GLY A 431 17.27 34.54 -3.28
CA GLY A 431 17.32 35.16 -1.96
C GLY A 431 16.84 34.21 -0.87
N PRO A 432 15.80 34.59 -0.09
CA PRO A 432 15.26 33.70 0.97
C PRO A 432 14.32 32.63 0.48
N LEU A 433 14.03 32.57 -0.82
CA LEU A 433 13.08 31.63 -1.41
C LEU A 433 13.79 30.41 -1.97
N SER A 434 13.37 29.21 -1.56
CA SER A 434 13.76 27.95 -2.19
C SER A 434 12.70 27.50 -3.21
N HIS A 435 13.15 27.04 -4.37
CA HIS A 435 12.26 26.67 -5.46
C HIS A 435 12.53 25.24 -5.91
N LYS A 436 11.46 24.43 -6.03
CA LYS A 436 11.52 23.13 -6.69
C LYS A 436 10.41 23.06 -7.76
N LEU A 437 10.80 22.83 -8.99
CA LEU A 437 9.91 22.76 -10.14
C LEU A 437 10.00 21.35 -10.74
N VAL A 438 8.87 20.77 -11.09
CA VAL A 438 8.79 19.51 -11.84
C VAL A 438 7.87 19.71 -13.02
N GLY A 439 8.34 19.32 -14.21
CA GLY A 439 7.53 19.23 -15.43
C GLY A 439 7.73 17.88 -16.08
N GLY A 440 6.64 17.24 -16.48
CA GLY A 440 6.74 15.90 -17.04
C GLY A 440 5.52 15.43 -17.80
N MET A 441 5.65 14.23 -18.36
CA MET A 441 4.57 13.54 -19.04
C MET A 441 4.53 12.06 -18.66
N THR A 442 3.31 11.51 -18.68
CA THR A 442 3.06 10.07 -18.58
C THR A 442 2.32 9.57 -19.80
N GLN A 443 2.58 8.34 -20.19
CA GLN A 443 1.79 7.62 -21.19
C GLN A 443 1.47 6.23 -20.65
N VAL A 444 0.23 5.78 -20.85
CA VAL A 444 -0.23 4.43 -20.53
C VAL A 444 -1.02 3.89 -21.71
N ASP A 445 -0.55 2.79 -22.27
CA ASP A 445 -1.23 2.04 -23.31
C ASP A 445 -1.62 0.67 -22.75
N ALA A 446 -2.92 0.42 -22.61
CA ALA A 446 -3.44 -0.82 -22.02
C ALA A 446 -4.38 -1.54 -22.99
N THR A 447 -4.25 -2.86 -23.06
CA THR A 447 -5.17 -3.74 -23.77
C THR A 447 -5.60 -4.86 -22.86
N ILE A 448 -6.90 -5.09 -22.75
CA ILE A 448 -7.50 -6.16 -21.97
C ILE A 448 -8.35 -6.99 -22.92
N ASP A 449 -7.93 -8.25 -23.13
CA ASP A 449 -8.68 -9.24 -23.87
C ASP A 449 -9.29 -10.24 -22.88
N SER A 450 -10.59 -10.40 -22.92
CA SER A 450 -11.32 -11.25 -21.98
C SER A 450 -12.23 -12.22 -22.74
N ILE A 451 -12.28 -13.46 -22.26
CA ILE A 451 -13.23 -14.49 -22.69
C ILE A 451 -14.03 -14.89 -21.45
N TYR A 452 -15.33 -14.78 -21.54
CA TYR A 452 -16.25 -15.11 -20.45
C TYR A 452 -17.02 -16.40 -20.76
N ALA A 453 -17.26 -17.15 -19.72
CA ALA A 453 -18.15 -18.27 -19.77
C ALA A 453 -19.30 -18.05 -18.81
N SER A 454 -20.49 -18.16 -19.34
CA SER A 454 -21.71 -18.33 -18.58
C SER A 454 -22.59 -19.23 -19.44
N ASP A 455 -22.90 -20.41 -18.96
CA ASP A 455 -23.82 -21.31 -19.67
C ASP A 455 -25.28 -20.86 -19.54
N GLY A 456 -25.52 -19.86 -18.69
CA GLY A 456 -26.86 -19.33 -18.41
C GLY A 456 -27.74 -20.32 -17.63
N ASN A 457 -27.25 -21.53 -17.40
CA ASN A 457 -27.99 -22.56 -16.68
C ASN A 457 -27.79 -22.32 -15.18
N MET A 458 -28.86 -21.96 -14.52
CA MET A 458 -28.92 -21.86 -13.08
C MET A 458 -29.65 -23.05 -12.52
N PHE A 459 -29.12 -23.62 -11.44
CA PHE A 459 -29.75 -24.71 -10.74
C PHE A 459 -29.72 -24.53 -9.23
N PRO A 460 -30.75 -25.03 -8.51
CA PRO A 460 -30.80 -24.94 -7.07
C PRO A 460 -29.74 -25.85 -6.42
N TYR A 461 -29.13 -25.39 -5.35
CA TYR A 461 -28.21 -26.13 -4.54
C TYR A 461 -28.44 -25.83 -3.07
N ASN A 462 -28.69 -26.85 -2.26
CA ASN A 462 -28.88 -26.70 -0.83
C ASN A 462 -27.53 -26.91 -0.11
N PHE A 463 -26.92 -25.83 0.37
CA PHE A 463 -25.62 -25.87 1.05
C PHE A 463 -25.70 -26.41 2.50
N LEU A 464 -26.90 -26.48 3.10
CA LEU A 464 -27.11 -27.14 4.40
C LEU A 464 -27.25 -28.67 4.26
N MET A 465 -27.71 -29.13 3.11
CA MET A 465 -27.79 -30.57 2.73
C MET A 465 -27.06 -30.73 1.39
N PRO A 466 -25.71 -30.65 1.36
CA PRO A 466 -24.96 -30.62 0.13
C PRO A 466 -25.00 -31.95 -0.62
N GLU A 467 -25.44 -31.91 -1.86
CA GLU A 467 -25.35 -33.00 -2.81
C GLU A 467 -24.14 -32.84 -3.73
N PRO A 468 -23.61 -33.92 -4.34
CA PRO A 468 -22.56 -33.82 -5.32
C PRO A 468 -22.95 -32.90 -6.47
N LEU A 469 -22.09 -31.92 -6.79
CA LEU A 469 -22.27 -31.04 -7.94
C LEU A 469 -21.82 -31.74 -9.23
N PRO A 470 -22.44 -31.42 -10.38
CA PRO A 470 -21.91 -31.83 -11.66
C PRO A 470 -20.48 -31.36 -11.85
N PRO A 471 -19.63 -31.99 -12.68
CA PRO A 471 -18.29 -31.50 -12.95
C PRO A 471 -18.28 -30.02 -13.38
N LEU A 472 -17.31 -29.23 -12.89
CA LEU A 472 -17.17 -27.83 -13.25
C LEU A 472 -16.78 -27.70 -14.73
N ALA A 473 -17.77 -27.67 -15.61
CA ALA A 473 -17.58 -27.41 -17.02
C ALA A 473 -17.79 -25.94 -17.34
N VAL A 474 -16.80 -25.31 -17.95
CA VAL A 474 -16.82 -23.89 -18.29
C VAL A 474 -16.83 -23.74 -19.81
N ASN A 475 -17.96 -23.31 -20.37
CA ASN A 475 -18.10 -23.06 -21.80
C ASN A 475 -17.95 -21.55 -22.10
N PHE A 476 -16.84 -21.19 -22.72
CA PHE A 476 -16.52 -19.81 -23.06
C PHE A 476 -17.28 -19.37 -24.31
N ASN A 477 -18.22 -18.45 -24.17
CA ASN A 477 -19.18 -18.07 -25.19
C ASN A 477 -19.25 -16.55 -25.46
N ALA A 478 -18.53 -15.74 -24.73
CA ALA A 478 -18.52 -14.30 -24.93
C ALA A 478 -17.08 -13.74 -24.87
N THR A 479 -16.81 -12.75 -25.70
CA THR A 479 -15.50 -12.09 -25.76
C THR A 479 -15.64 -10.58 -25.54
N ALA A 480 -14.65 -9.97 -24.91
CA ALA A 480 -14.54 -8.53 -24.80
C ALA A 480 -13.08 -8.09 -24.93
N THR A 481 -12.83 -7.09 -25.78
CA THR A 481 -11.53 -6.42 -25.87
C THR A 481 -11.71 -4.97 -25.49
N SER A 482 -10.87 -4.48 -24.57
CA SER A 482 -10.80 -3.07 -24.20
C SER A 482 -9.40 -2.54 -24.46
N ILE A 483 -9.31 -1.46 -25.25
CA ILE A 483 -8.07 -0.79 -25.59
C ILE A 483 -8.15 0.62 -25.01
N MET A 484 -7.17 0.99 -24.21
CA MET A 484 -7.08 2.30 -23.57
C MET A 484 -5.72 2.93 -23.85
N LYS A 485 -5.72 4.19 -24.24
CA LYS A 485 -4.52 5.02 -24.37
C LYS A 485 -4.71 6.29 -23.56
N GLN A 486 -3.82 6.52 -22.61
CA GLN A 486 -3.86 7.70 -21.74
C GLN A 486 -2.54 8.45 -21.84
N ARG A 487 -2.61 9.77 -21.97
CA ARG A 487 -1.47 10.69 -21.90
C ARG A 487 -1.75 11.75 -20.85
N GLY A 488 -0.74 12.06 -20.04
CA GLY A 488 -0.84 13.09 -19.03
C GLY A 488 0.37 14.03 -19.09
N TYR A 489 0.10 15.33 -19.13
CA TYR A 489 1.12 16.37 -19.01
C TYR A 489 0.93 17.03 -17.65
N TYR A 490 1.99 17.16 -16.86
CA TYR A 490 1.87 17.70 -15.52
C TYR A 490 3.01 18.65 -15.17
N GLY A 491 2.69 19.59 -14.29
CA GLY A 491 3.64 20.47 -13.64
C GLY A 491 3.35 20.58 -12.15
N GLN A 492 4.40 20.64 -11.36
CA GLN A 492 4.33 20.93 -9.93
C GLN A 492 5.36 21.96 -9.56
N TYR A 493 4.99 22.87 -8.69
CA TYR A 493 5.87 23.89 -8.14
C TYR A 493 5.77 23.93 -6.63
N LEU A 494 6.91 23.92 -5.97
CA LEU A 494 7.04 24.15 -4.55
C LEU A 494 7.92 25.39 -4.34
N VAL A 495 7.44 26.29 -3.50
CA VAL A 495 8.21 27.40 -3.00
C VAL A 495 8.26 27.35 -1.48
N GLY A 496 9.48 27.48 -0.93
CA GLY A 496 9.73 27.58 0.51
C GLY A 496 10.21 28.97 0.86
N ILE A 497 9.69 29.52 1.97
CA ILE A 497 10.15 30.76 2.59
C ILE A 497 10.20 30.56 4.11
N GLY A 498 11.40 30.41 4.65
CA GLY A 498 11.55 30.05 6.06
C GLY A 498 10.74 28.79 6.41
N PRO A 499 9.81 28.87 7.40
CA PRO A 499 9.03 27.71 7.82
C PRO A 499 7.81 27.40 6.92
N ILE A 500 7.56 28.16 5.85
CA ILE A 500 6.37 28.03 5.02
C ILE A 500 6.73 27.38 3.69
N HIS A 501 6.04 26.31 3.34
CA HIS A 501 6.21 25.57 2.09
C HIS A 501 4.87 25.49 1.35
N LEU A 502 4.79 26.13 0.18
CA LEU A 502 3.59 26.15 -0.65
C LEU A 502 3.80 25.29 -1.88
N THR A 503 2.82 24.44 -2.19
CA THR A 503 2.84 23.56 -3.36
C THR A 503 1.62 23.83 -4.23
N ALA A 504 1.84 23.95 -5.54
CA ALA A 504 0.78 23.98 -6.54
C ALA A 504 1.12 22.98 -7.66
N GLY A 505 0.11 22.35 -8.20
CA GLY A 505 0.26 21.42 -9.31
C GLY A 505 -0.92 21.49 -10.28
N LEU A 506 -0.64 21.17 -11.54
CA LEU A 506 -1.63 21.09 -12.60
C LEU A 506 -1.33 19.87 -13.47
N ARG A 507 -2.36 19.12 -13.85
CA ARG A 507 -2.23 18.04 -14.82
C ARG A 507 -3.35 18.08 -15.85
N ARG A 508 -3.00 17.91 -17.11
CA ARG A 508 -3.90 17.66 -18.25
C ARG A 508 -3.80 16.18 -18.60
N ASN A 509 -4.89 15.44 -18.49
CA ASN A 509 -5.01 14.09 -19.00
C ASN A 509 -5.83 14.05 -20.27
N GLU A 510 -5.40 13.23 -21.22
CA GLU A 510 -6.10 12.90 -22.45
C GLU A 510 -6.24 11.38 -22.52
N MET A 511 -7.41 10.91 -22.91
CA MET A 511 -7.72 9.49 -22.95
C MET A 511 -8.51 9.13 -24.18
N LYS A 512 -8.11 8.02 -24.81
CA LYS A 512 -8.84 7.37 -25.88
C LYS A 512 -9.13 5.94 -25.45
N SER A 513 -10.38 5.50 -25.60
CA SER A 513 -10.77 4.14 -25.30
C SER A 513 -11.65 3.57 -26.40
N ARG A 514 -11.45 2.30 -26.69
CA ARG A 514 -12.26 1.50 -27.61
C ARG A 514 -12.56 0.15 -26.98
N SER A 515 -13.80 -0.24 -26.99
CA SER A 515 -14.24 -1.56 -26.54
C SER A 515 -14.93 -2.32 -27.67
N ILE A 516 -14.72 -3.63 -27.71
CA ILE A 516 -15.32 -4.54 -28.69
C ILE A 516 -15.94 -5.68 -27.86
N PHE A 517 -17.20 -5.99 -28.05
CA PHE A 517 -17.90 -7.06 -27.36
C PHE A 517 -18.49 -8.04 -28.41
N ASN A 518 -18.12 -9.32 -28.34
CA ASN A 518 -18.46 -10.34 -29.32
C ASN A 518 -18.25 -9.89 -30.78
N GLY A 519 -17.10 -9.26 -31.05
CA GLY A 519 -16.75 -8.72 -32.37
C GLY A 519 -17.44 -7.41 -32.74
N VAL A 520 -18.39 -6.92 -31.93
CA VAL A 520 -19.13 -5.68 -32.19
C VAL A 520 -18.43 -4.50 -31.47
N PRO A 521 -17.91 -3.51 -32.20
CA PRO A 521 -17.28 -2.34 -31.58
C PRO A 521 -18.31 -1.43 -30.92
N ALA A 522 -18.04 -1.04 -29.67
CA ALA A 522 -18.73 0.04 -29.02
C ALA A 522 -18.29 1.42 -29.59
N ARG A 523 -19.06 2.47 -29.30
CA ARG A 523 -18.70 3.83 -29.68
C ARG A 523 -17.36 4.20 -29.03
N PRO A 524 -16.34 4.62 -29.79
CA PRO A 524 -15.07 5.02 -29.21
C PRO A 524 -15.23 6.23 -28.30
N TYR A 525 -14.39 6.29 -27.29
CA TYR A 525 -14.30 7.44 -26.41
C TYR A 525 -13.01 8.22 -26.69
N GLU A 526 -13.11 9.53 -26.75
CA GLU A 526 -12.00 10.46 -26.73
C GLU A 526 -12.35 11.66 -25.85
N GLY A 527 -11.49 11.99 -24.91
CA GLY A 527 -11.73 13.11 -24.00
C GLY A 527 -10.52 13.43 -23.13
N GLY A 528 -10.61 14.53 -22.42
CA GLY A 528 -9.54 14.96 -21.54
C GLY A 528 -10.03 15.85 -20.41
N LYS A 529 -9.26 15.88 -19.32
CA LYS A 529 -9.54 16.69 -18.13
C LYS A 529 -8.29 17.31 -17.56
N THR A 530 -8.44 18.57 -17.11
CA THR A 530 -7.39 19.28 -16.36
C THR A 530 -7.78 19.31 -14.89
N VAL A 531 -6.86 18.94 -14.01
CA VAL A 531 -7.06 18.91 -12.56
C VAL A 531 -5.95 19.64 -11.84
N PRO A 532 -6.27 20.54 -10.91
CA PRO A 532 -5.31 21.20 -10.04
C PRO A 532 -5.07 20.43 -8.74
N ASN A 533 -4.01 20.81 -8.03
CA ASN A 533 -3.73 20.40 -6.66
C ASN A 533 -3.00 21.54 -5.95
N TYR A 534 -3.35 21.80 -4.70
CA TYR A 534 -2.75 22.85 -3.88
C TYR A 534 -2.43 22.28 -2.50
N GLY A 535 -1.34 22.74 -1.91
CA GLY A 535 -0.95 22.35 -0.57
C GLY A 535 -0.07 23.34 0.10
N ALA A 536 -0.08 23.34 1.42
CA ALA A 536 0.79 24.13 2.25
C ALA A 536 1.28 23.28 3.44
N VAL A 537 2.52 23.47 3.84
CA VAL A 537 3.09 22.98 5.08
C VAL A 537 3.70 24.17 5.81
N VAL A 538 3.45 24.26 7.11
CA VAL A 538 4.04 25.28 7.97
C VAL A 538 4.75 24.58 9.11
N ASP A 539 6.07 24.73 9.19
CA ASP A 539 6.88 24.22 10.27
C ASP A 539 6.76 25.15 11.48
N ILE A 540 6.08 24.71 12.51
CA ILE A 540 5.94 25.45 13.76
C ILE A 540 7.21 25.31 14.59
N THR A 541 7.83 24.13 14.54
CA THR A 541 9.15 23.84 15.08
C THR A 541 9.91 22.92 14.14
N ASP A 542 11.19 22.65 14.39
CA ASP A 542 11.98 21.70 13.61
C ASP A 542 11.40 20.26 13.62
N HIS A 543 10.50 19.93 14.57
CA HIS A 543 9.90 18.62 14.73
C HIS A 543 8.38 18.60 14.54
N PHE A 544 7.72 19.75 14.47
CA PHE A 544 6.26 19.82 14.40
C PHE A 544 5.80 20.72 13.26
N SER A 545 4.97 20.18 12.38
CA SER A 545 4.42 20.89 11.21
C SER A 545 2.90 20.74 11.15
N VAL A 546 2.26 21.76 10.60
CA VAL A 546 0.84 21.77 10.24
C VAL A 546 0.73 21.80 8.72
N PHE A 547 -0.20 21.05 8.16
CA PHE A 547 -0.42 21.05 6.71
C PHE A 547 -1.88 21.21 6.32
N GLY A 548 -2.09 21.65 5.09
CA GLY A 548 -3.38 21.67 4.43
C GLY A 548 -3.25 21.33 2.95
N THR A 549 -4.24 20.62 2.38
CA THR A 549 -4.26 20.30 0.96
C THR A 549 -5.68 20.35 0.40
N LEU A 550 -5.75 20.73 -0.88
CA LEU A 550 -6.94 20.64 -1.72
C LEU A 550 -6.58 19.88 -2.99
N ALA A 551 -7.06 18.65 -3.11
CA ALA A 551 -6.74 17.74 -4.20
C ALA A 551 -7.98 17.30 -4.95
N TYR A 552 -7.83 17.04 -6.25
CA TYR A 552 -8.91 16.60 -7.12
C TYR A 552 -8.57 15.30 -7.80
N GLY A 553 -9.58 14.45 -7.95
CA GLY A 553 -9.53 13.19 -8.69
C GLY A 553 -10.74 13.05 -9.62
N TYR A 554 -10.66 12.12 -10.56
CA TYR A 554 -11.78 11.80 -11.44
C TYR A 554 -11.62 10.39 -12.02
N ILE A 555 -12.76 9.80 -12.39
CA ILE A 555 -12.83 8.60 -13.23
C ILE A 555 -13.63 8.98 -14.47
N GLN A 556 -13.08 8.73 -15.64
CA GLN A 556 -13.77 8.94 -16.89
C GLN A 556 -14.83 7.87 -17.13
N ASN A 557 -15.98 8.29 -17.65
CA ASN A 557 -17.12 7.44 -17.79
C ASN A 557 -17.39 7.13 -19.27
N PHE A 558 -17.46 5.84 -19.61
CA PHE A 558 -17.73 5.37 -20.97
C PHE A 558 -19.15 4.85 -21.15
N LEU A 559 -19.94 4.82 -20.07
CA LEU A 559 -21.28 4.26 -20.05
C LEU A 559 -22.30 5.30 -20.56
N THR A 560 -23.41 4.80 -21.06
CA THR A 560 -24.56 5.60 -21.47
C THR A 560 -25.77 5.26 -20.59
N ASP A 561 -26.65 6.24 -20.44
CA ASP A 561 -27.98 6.03 -19.86
C ASP A 561 -28.88 5.22 -20.81
N ARG A 562 -30.11 4.91 -20.36
CA ARG A 562 -31.12 4.21 -21.17
C ARG A 562 -31.57 4.97 -22.43
N PHE A 563 -31.28 6.28 -22.50
CA PHE A 563 -31.55 7.14 -23.66
C PHE A 563 -30.34 7.30 -24.56
N ARG A 564 -29.23 6.55 -24.32
CA ARG A 564 -27.95 6.59 -25.03
C ARG A 564 -27.19 7.91 -24.84
N ASN A 565 -27.53 8.72 -23.84
CA ASN A 565 -26.71 9.87 -23.48
C ASN A 565 -25.51 9.39 -22.67
N ARG A 566 -24.35 9.99 -22.91
CA ARG A 566 -23.14 9.72 -22.13
C ARG A 566 -23.34 10.18 -20.68
N LEU A 567 -22.99 9.31 -19.74
CA LEU A 567 -22.98 9.66 -18.34
C LEU A 567 -21.80 10.56 -17.98
N PRO A 568 -21.96 11.52 -17.05
CA PRO A 568 -20.88 12.43 -16.69
C PRO A 568 -19.74 11.69 -15.97
N ASP A 569 -18.53 12.26 -16.06
CA ASP A 569 -17.36 11.75 -15.35
C ASP A 569 -17.58 11.84 -13.83
N ASN A 570 -17.21 10.80 -13.13
CA ASN A 570 -17.18 10.77 -11.68
C ASN A 570 -16.00 11.62 -11.18
N GLN A 571 -16.22 12.52 -10.24
CA GLN A 571 -15.21 13.47 -9.77
C GLN A 571 -15.15 13.46 -8.25
N THR A 572 -13.94 13.69 -7.71
CA THR A 572 -13.71 13.87 -6.28
C THR A 572 -12.98 15.16 -6.00
N ARG A 573 -13.31 15.75 -4.86
CA ARG A 573 -12.56 16.85 -4.22
C ARG A 573 -12.25 16.44 -2.79
N ASN A 574 -10.98 16.43 -2.43
CA ASN A 574 -10.50 16.21 -1.07
C ASN A 574 -10.00 17.53 -0.48
N ALA A 575 -10.53 17.90 0.66
CA ALA A 575 -9.93 18.91 1.52
C ALA A 575 -9.41 18.20 2.77
N GLU A 576 -8.15 18.42 3.09
CA GLU A 576 -7.48 17.77 4.22
C GLU A 576 -6.61 18.78 4.97
N THR A 577 -6.62 18.71 6.29
CA THR A 577 -5.70 19.44 7.16
C THR A 577 -5.22 18.54 8.28
N GLY A 578 -4.00 18.76 8.74
CA GLY A 578 -3.44 17.88 9.75
C GLY A 578 -2.12 18.38 10.31
N ILE A 579 -1.55 17.53 11.15
CA ILE A 579 -0.27 17.74 11.81
C ILE A 579 0.67 16.59 11.49
N LYS A 580 1.97 16.90 11.51
CA LYS A 580 3.05 15.93 11.46
C LYS A 580 4.01 16.24 12.58
N TRP A 581 4.36 15.21 13.33
CA TRP A 581 5.19 15.37 14.50
C TRP A 581 6.26 14.29 14.56
N ASP A 582 7.52 14.71 14.50
CA ASP A 582 8.67 13.87 14.78
C ASP A 582 8.90 13.84 16.28
N LEU A 583 8.73 12.66 16.88
CA LEU A 583 8.84 12.41 18.30
C LEU A 583 10.12 11.61 18.61
N PHE A 584 10.61 11.69 19.85
CA PHE A 584 11.76 10.90 20.34
C PHE A 584 13.01 11.07 19.46
N ASP A 585 13.45 12.30 19.23
CA ASP A 585 14.59 12.62 18.36
C ASP A 585 14.42 12.03 16.95
N GLU A 586 13.25 12.28 16.36
CA GLU A 586 12.86 11.79 15.04
C GLU A 586 12.75 10.26 14.89
N ARG A 587 12.74 9.49 15.97
CA ARG A 587 12.59 8.02 15.90
C ARG A 587 11.16 7.56 15.66
N VAL A 588 10.18 8.43 15.85
CA VAL A 588 8.76 8.13 15.68
C VAL A 588 8.10 9.27 14.90
N LEU A 589 7.42 8.95 13.82
CA LEU A 589 6.60 9.90 13.07
C LEU A 589 5.12 9.70 13.42
N LEU A 590 4.48 10.75 13.92
CA LEU A 590 3.04 10.87 14.07
C LEU A 590 2.49 11.73 12.92
N ASN A 591 1.49 11.23 12.22
CA ASN A 591 0.72 11.97 11.22
C ASN A 591 -0.77 11.84 11.57
N ALA A 592 -1.43 12.97 11.82
CA ALA A 592 -2.86 13.01 12.13
C ALA A 592 -3.54 14.04 11.26
N SER A 593 -4.67 13.69 10.65
CA SER A 593 -5.41 14.59 9.77
C SER A 593 -6.92 14.46 9.91
N TRP A 594 -7.61 15.55 9.64
CA TRP A 594 -9.02 15.59 9.30
C TRP A 594 -9.16 15.71 7.79
N PHE A 595 -10.07 14.96 7.19
CA PHE A 595 -10.32 14.96 5.75
C PHE A 595 -11.79 15.03 5.41
N SER A 596 -12.09 15.57 4.23
CA SER A 596 -13.43 15.63 3.63
C SER A 596 -13.32 15.35 2.14
N ILE A 597 -13.78 14.17 1.72
CA ILE A 597 -13.80 13.74 0.32
C ILE A 597 -15.24 13.80 -0.18
N ARG A 598 -15.50 14.69 -1.13
CA ARG A 598 -16.79 14.81 -1.83
C ARG A 598 -16.67 14.22 -3.22
N GLN A 599 -17.44 13.19 -3.51
CA GLN A 599 -17.60 12.58 -4.82
C GLN A 599 -18.89 13.06 -5.46
N THR A 600 -18.85 13.41 -6.73
CA THR A 600 -20.02 13.81 -7.53
C THR A 600 -20.16 12.90 -8.75
N ASN A 601 -21.38 12.83 -9.30
CA ASN A 601 -21.71 11.99 -10.45
C ASN A 601 -21.47 10.49 -10.17
N LEU A 602 -21.82 10.02 -8.97
CA LEU A 602 -21.73 8.61 -8.64
C LEU A 602 -22.72 7.81 -9.51
N LEU A 603 -22.20 6.77 -10.17
CA LEU A 603 -23.04 5.91 -10.98
C LEU A 603 -23.66 4.81 -10.14
N VAL A 604 -24.98 4.64 -10.32
CA VAL A 604 -25.75 3.56 -9.71
C VAL A 604 -26.64 2.91 -10.77
N PRO A 605 -27.08 1.65 -10.57
CA PRO A 605 -28.04 1.02 -11.48
C PRO A 605 -29.30 1.88 -11.64
N ASP A 606 -29.78 2.05 -12.88
CA ASP A 606 -31.02 2.77 -13.16
C ASP A 606 -32.19 2.05 -12.46
N PRO A 607 -32.95 2.73 -11.58
CA PRO A 607 -34.06 2.11 -10.85
C PRO A 607 -35.18 1.62 -11.76
N VAL A 608 -35.31 2.15 -12.99
CA VAL A 608 -36.32 1.73 -13.96
C VAL A 608 -35.83 0.56 -14.82
N ASN A 609 -34.55 0.57 -15.21
CA ASN A 609 -33.97 -0.50 -16.01
C ASN A 609 -32.51 -0.77 -15.58
N ARG A 610 -32.32 -1.74 -14.71
CA ARG A 610 -31.02 -2.08 -14.10
C ARG A 610 -29.91 -2.51 -15.09
N ARG A 611 -30.24 -2.69 -16.38
CA ARG A 611 -29.24 -2.88 -17.43
C ARG A 611 -28.46 -1.62 -17.75
N PHE A 612 -28.97 -0.46 -17.37
CA PHE A 612 -28.36 0.86 -17.52
C PHE A 612 -27.93 1.43 -16.17
N GLN A 613 -27.21 2.52 -16.23
CA GLN A 613 -26.83 3.28 -15.04
C GLN A 613 -27.32 4.72 -15.14
N VAL A 614 -27.46 5.36 -14.00
CA VAL A 614 -27.74 6.78 -13.86
C VAL A 614 -26.72 7.44 -12.94
N ALA A 615 -26.41 8.71 -13.20
CA ALA A 615 -25.57 9.50 -12.31
C ALA A 615 -26.43 10.13 -11.22
N ILE A 616 -26.06 9.91 -9.96
CA ILE A 616 -26.64 10.60 -8.80
C ILE A 616 -25.70 11.70 -8.30
N PRO A 617 -26.18 12.66 -7.48
CA PRO A 617 -25.34 13.75 -6.98
C PRO A 617 -24.04 13.31 -6.30
N GLY A 618 -24.01 12.10 -5.73
CA GLY A 618 -22.80 11.49 -5.21
C GLY A 618 -22.80 11.25 -3.71
N GLN A 619 -21.60 11.15 -3.14
CA GLN A 619 -21.40 10.81 -1.72
C GLN A 619 -20.33 11.69 -1.07
N LEU A 620 -20.37 11.76 0.26
CA LEU A 620 -19.41 12.46 1.12
C LEU A 620 -18.85 11.49 2.15
N GLY A 621 -17.52 11.47 2.26
CA GLY A 621 -16.80 10.82 3.34
C GLY A 621 -16.00 11.86 4.12
N GLN A 622 -16.22 11.97 5.42
CA GLN A 622 -15.51 12.89 6.31
C GLN A 622 -15.02 12.15 7.54
N GLY A 623 -13.81 12.47 7.99
CA GLY A 623 -13.25 11.74 9.11
C GLY A 623 -11.92 12.22 9.60
N ILE A 624 -11.37 11.44 10.52
CA ILE A 624 -10.02 11.60 11.06
C ILE A 624 -9.19 10.38 10.71
N ASP A 625 -7.90 10.61 10.52
CA ASP A 625 -6.92 9.58 10.19
C ASP A 625 -5.65 9.83 11.00
N VAL A 626 -5.22 8.85 11.77
CA VAL A 626 -4.04 8.95 12.63
C VAL A 626 -3.12 7.77 12.35
N ASN A 627 -1.85 8.05 12.09
CA ASN A 627 -0.80 7.06 11.88
C ASN A 627 0.41 7.41 12.74
N LEU A 628 0.96 6.40 13.41
CA LEU A 628 2.18 6.50 14.20
C LEU A 628 3.08 5.33 13.85
N THR A 629 4.34 5.58 13.52
CA THR A 629 5.31 4.54 13.17
C THR A 629 6.69 4.93 13.64
N GLY A 630 7.44 3.99 14.21
CA GLY A 630 8.84 4.20 14.57
C GLY A 630 9.36 3.33 15.70
N ASN A 631 10.54 3.69 16.17
CA ASN A 631 11.30 3.00 17.22
C ASN A 631 11.58 3.98 18.38
N PRO A 632 10.65 4.19 19.32
CA PRO A 632 10.79 5.22 20.37
C PRO A 632 12.02 5.01 21.27
N ILE A 633 12.36 3.76 21.54
CA ILE A 633 13.56 3.36 22.28
C ILE A 633 14.23 2.17 21.57
N PRO A 634 15.52 1.91 21.80
CA PRO A 634 16.19 0.75 21.24
C PRO A 634 15.45 -0.56 21.55
N GLY A 635 15.25 -1.38 20.51
CA GLY A 635 14.55 -2.65 20.60
C GLY A 635 13.02 -2.55 20.51
N LEU A 636 12.38 -1.41 20.77
CA LEU A 636 10.93 -1.24 20.67
C LEU A 636 10.53 -0.70 19.29
N SER A 637 9.71 -1.43 18.58
CA SER A 637 9.08 -0.99 17.31
C SER A 637 7.58 -0.83 17.50
N LEU A 638 7.03 0.27 17.01
CA LEU A 638 5.60 0.58 17.06
C LEU A 638 5.07 0.94 15.67
N SER A 639 3.87 0.45 15.36
CA SER A 639 3.07 0.89 14.21
C SER A 639 1.61 0.94 14.61
N ALA A 640 0.98 2.10 14.55
CA ALA A 640 -0.42 2.28 14.87
C ALA A 640 -1.12 3.06 13.77
N ALA A 641 -2.33 2.65 13.45
CA ALA A 641 -3.19 3.33 12.49
C ALA A 641 -4.63 3.31 12.99
N PHE A 642 -5.31 4.44 12.89
CA PHE A 642 -6.72 4.58 13.22
C PHE A 642 -7.38 5.53 12.24
N THR A 643 -8.51 5.10 11.66
CA THR A 643 -9.33 5.96 10.81
C THR A 643 -10.79 5.80 11.20
N ARG A 644 -11.46 6.92 11.40
CA ARG A 644 -12.91 7.00 11.56
C ARG A 644 -13.49 7.82 10.42
N THR A 645 -14.42 7.26 9.66
CA THR A 645 -15.07 7.92 8.53
C THR A 645 -16.59 7.88 8.66
N LYS A 646 -17.23 9.03 8.51
CA LYS A 646 -18.69 9.14 8.37
C LYS A 646 -19.01 9.26 6.89
N TYR A 647 -19.76 8.29 6.39
CA TYR A 647 -20.23 8.25 5.00
C TYR A 647 -21.69 8.67 4.90
N ARG A 648 -22.04 9.38 3.82
CA ARG A 648 -23.43 9.66 3.45
C ARG A 648 -23.56 9.97 1.97
N PHE A 649 -24.71 9.65 1.38
CA PHE A 649 -25.07 10.19 0.07
C PHE A 649 -25.35 11.69 0.18
N LEU A 650 -25.05 12.46 -0.88
CA LEU A 650 -25.30 13.91 -0.93
C LEU A 650 -26.80 14.20 -0.98
N VAL A 651 -27.56 13.33 -1.65
CA VAL A 651 -28.99 13.37 -1.71
C VAL A 651 -29.53 11.98 -1.39
N PRO A 652 -30.06 11.74 -0.20
CA PRO A 652 -30.74 10.51 0.14
C PRO A 652 -31.98 10.28 -0.77
N SER A 653 -32.25 9.03 -1.09
CA SER A 653 -33.37 8.65 -1.96
C SER A 653 -34.09 7.44 -1.39
N ALA A 654 -35.42 7.51 -1.31
CA ALA A 654 -36.23 6.38 -0.91
C ALA A 654 -36.08 5.17 -1.86
N VAL A 655 -35.65 5.40 -3.11
CA VAL A 655 -35.43 4.34 -4.12
C VAL A 655 -34.03 3.79 -4.08
N LEU A 656 -33.03 4.64 -3.76
CA LEU A 656 -31.59 4.28 -3.80
C LEU A 656 -31.00 4.06 -2.41
N GLY A 657 -31.72 4.44 -1.35
CA GLY A 657 -31.21 4.41 0.03
C GLY A 657 -30.40 5.66 0.41
N ASP A 658 -29.85 5.67 1.60
CA ASP A 658 -29.13 6.79 2.20
C ASP A 658 -27.74 6.40 2.72
N THR A 659 -27.43 5.12 2.75
CA THR A 659 -26.23 4.56 3.38
C THR A 659 -25.23 4.07 2.34
N VAL A 660 -23.95 4.48 2.48
CA VAL A 660 -22.85 3.94 1.69
C VAL A 660 -22.50 2.55 2.24
N ASN A 661 -22.73 1.52 1.43
CA ASN A 661 -22.56 0.12 1.82
C ASN A 661 -21.13 -0.41 1.61
N GLY A 662 -20.79 -1.49 2.31
CA GLY A 662 -19.48 -2.16 2.24
C GLY A 662 -18.33 -1.38 2.90
N GLN A 663 -18.63 -0.31 3.67
CA GLN A 663 -17.62 0.54 4.28
C GLN A 663 -17.79 0.57 5.81
N PRO A 664 -16.80 0.03 6.58
CA PRO A 664 -16.74 0.20 8.02
C PRO A 664 -16.49 1.66 8.37
N ARG A 665 -17.10 2.11 9.45
CA ARG A 665 -16.88 3.46 9.98
C ARG A 665 -15.51 3.61 10.61
N ASP A 666 -15.09 2.62 11.39
CA ASP A 666 -13.84 2.59 12.13
C ASP A 666 -12.97 1.46 11.59
N VAL A 667 -11.70 1.78 11.29
CA VAL A 667 -10.65 0.81 10.91
C VAL A 667 -9.41 1.14 11.72
N TYR A 668 -8.82 0.16 12.39
CA TYR A 668 -7.66 0.38 13.23
C TYR A 668 -6.71 -0.82 13.26
N SER A 669 -5.46 -0.52 13.50
CA SER A 669 -4.39 -1.49 13.77
C SER A 669 -3.41 -0.91 14.77
N LEU A 670 -2.96 -1.72 15.68
CA LEU A 670 -1.89 -1.42 16.61
C LEU A 670 -0.94 -2.62 16.64
N TYR A 671 0.29 -2.41 16.25
CA TYR A 671 1.40 -3.36 16.34
C TYR A 671 2.48 -2.81 17.26
N GLY A 672 2.99 -3.66 18.16
CA GLY A 672 4.17 -3.39 18.95
C GLY A 672 5.05 -4.62 19.00
N SER A 673 6.36 -4.44 18.93
CA SER A 673 7.33 -5.51 19.17
C SER A 673 8.52 -5.01 19.96
N TYR A 674 9.03 -5.87 20.82
CA TYR A 674 10.23 -5.60 21.60
C TYR A 674 11.28 -6.66 21.34
N GLU A 675 12.50 -6.23 20.98
CA GLU A 675 13.66 -7.06 20.74
C GLU A 675 14.72 -6.75 21.80
N HIS A 676 15.27 -7.79 22.41
CA HIS A 676 16.35 -7.68 23.38
C HIS A 676 17.57 -8.46 22.92
N LYS A 677 18.77 -7.87 23.11
CA LYS A 677 20.03 -8.55 22.88
C LYS A 677 20.30 -9.52 24.04
N ILE A 678 20.60 -10.78 23.72
CA ILE A 678 20.97 -11.83 24.66
C ILE A 678 22.44 -12.15 24.44
N GLY A 679 23.32 -11.48 25.20
CA GLY A 679 24.77 -11.55 24.96
C GLY A 679 25.19 -10.91 23.63
N GLU A 680 26.32 -11.32 23.09
CA GLU A 680 26.91 -10.69 21.89
C GLU A 680 26.33 -11.19 20.56
N ARG A 681 25.82 -12.43 20.51
CA ARG A 681 25.47 -13.13 19.27
C ARG A 681 23.98 -13.46 19.12
N ALA A 682 23.16 -13.20 20.12
CA ALA A 682 21.77 -13.56 20.08
C ALA A 682 20.85 -12.34 20.35
N LYS A 683 19.71 -12.34 19.69
CA LYS A 683 18.62 -11.40 19.93
C LYS A 683 17.32 -12.20 19.94
N ALA A 684 16.46 -11.92 20.92
CA ALA A 684 15.12 -12.49 20.95
C ALA A 684 14.08 -11.38 21.14
N GLY A 685 12.89 -11.61 20.63
CA GLY A 685 11.83 -10.64 20.77
C GLY A 685 10.44 -11.25 20.60
N ILE A 686 9.47 -10.45 20.98
CA ILE A 686 8.05 -10.75 20.87
C ILE A 686 7.34 -9.56 20.26
N GLY A 687 6.34 -9.84 19.44
CA GLY A 687 5.48 -8.83 18.84
C GLY A 687 4.02 -9.23 18.93
N ALA A 688 3.15 -8.23 19.04
CA ALA A 688 1.72 -8.43 19.06
C ALA A 688 1.02 -7.40 18.19
N GLN A 689 -0.04 -7.80 17.50
CA GLN A 689 -0.92 -6.91 16.74
C GLN A 689 -2.36 -7.09 17.16
N VAL A 690 -3.07 -5.97 17.27
CA VAL A 690 -4.54 -5.93 17.32
C VAL A 690 -5.01 -5.13 16.14
N ALA A 691 -5.80 -5.73 15.27
CA ALA A 691 -6.40 -5.08 14.12
C ALA A 691 -7.91 -5.31 14.11
N GLY A 692 -8.67 -4.31 13.65
CA GLY A 692 -10.12 -4.43 13.65
C GLY A 692 -10.84 -3.37 12.85
N GLN A 693 -12.13 -3.61 12.70
CA GLN A 693 -13.06 -2.73 12.02
C GLN A 693 -14.45 -2.78 12.64
N SER A 694 -15.19 -1.69 12.52
CA SER A 694 -16.60 -1.66 12.93
C SER A 694 -17.48 -2.44 11.95
N SER A 695 -18.75 -2.68 12.33
CA SER A 695 -19.76 -3.23 11.41
C SER A 695 -19.98 -2.29 10.21
N SER A 696 -20.33 -2.86 9.04
CA SER A 696 -20.63 -2.12 7.82
C SER A 696 -21.98 -2.55 7.23
N ALA A 697 -22.70 -1.61 6.63
CA ALA A 697 -23.93 -1.91 5.91
C ALA A 697 -23.65 -2.80 4.69
N ILE A 698 -24.48 -3.81 4.44
CA ILE A 698 -24.40 -4.66 3.24
C ILE A 698 -25.16 -3.99 2.10
N ASP A 699 -26.31 -3.38 2.39
CA ASP A 699 -27.13 -2.70 1.40
C ASP A 699 -27.25 -1.19 1.68
N MET A 700 -27.67 -0.44 0.68
CA MET A 700 -27.80 1.03 0.75
C MET A 700 -28.96 1.52 1.64
N PHE A 701 -29.81 0.61 2.13
CA PHE A 701 -30.90 0.92 3.05
C PHE A 701 -30.58 0.58 4.50
N ASP A 702 -29.34 0.10 4.77
CA ASP A 702 -28.87 -0.34 6.10
C ASP A 702 -29.76 -1.39 6.78
N ARG A 703 -30.43 -2.23 5.99
CA ARG A 703 -31.27 -3.32 6.50
C ARG A 703 -30.43 -4.46 7.07
N TYR A 704 -29.26 -4.67 6.48
CA TYR A 704 -28.36 -5.76 6.83
C TYR A 704 -26.96 -5.23 7.05
N ARG A 705 -26.25 -5.82 8.00
CA ARG A 705 -24.87 -5.42 8.33
C ARG A 705 -23.92 -6.62 8.43
N THR A 706 -22.74 -6.47 7.86
CA THR A 706 -21.59 -7.33 8.19
C THR A 706 -21.15 -7.00 9.61
N PRO A 707 -21.01 -7.99 10.51
CA PRO A 707 -20.51 -7.75 11.86
C PRO A 707 -19.11 -7.12 11.88
N GLY A 708 -18.82 -6.29 12.86
CA GLY A 708 -17.47 -5.80 13.11
C GLY A 708 -16.54 -6.92 13.57
N ALA A 709 -15.25 -6.75 13.36
CA ALA A 709 -14.22 -7.73 13.68
C ALA A 709 -13.07 -7.10 14.46
N VAL A 710 -12.53 -7.84 15.42
CA VAL A 710 -11.28 -7.54 16.12
C VAL A 710 -10.45 -8.82 16.19
N LEU A 711 -9.26 -8.78 15.64
CA LEU A 711 -8.32 -9.90 15.60
C LEU A 711 -7.05 -9.55 16.36
N ALA A 712 -6.51 -10.51 17.08
CA ALA A 712 -5.20 -10.42 17.73
C ALA A 712 -4.24 -11.43 17.09
N HIS A 713 -3.00 -10.98 16.87
CA HIS A 713 -1.91 -11.77 16.33
C HIS A 713 -0.73 -11.70 17.29
N LEU A 714 0.04 -12.78 17.38
CA LEU A 714 1.23 -12.87 18.22
C LEU A 714 2.38 -13.44 17.39
N ASN A 715 3.58 -12.90 17.56
CA ASN A 715 4.78 -13.43 16.95
C ASN A 715 5.96 -13.38 17.88
N GLY A 716 6.88 -14.34 17.74
CA GLY A 716 8.15 -14.40 18.41
C GLY A 716 9.27 -14.52 17.39
N PHE A 717 10.42 -13.96 17.69
CA PHE A 717 11.60 -14.04 16.83
C PHE A 717 12.87 -14.21 17.65
N LEU A 718 13.79 -15.01 17.10
CA LEU A 718 15.09 -15.31 17.66
C LEU A 718 16.12 -15.24 16.52
N SER A 719 17.16 -14.46 16.72
CA SER A 719 18.33 -14.44 15.83
C SER A 719 19.56 -14.88 16.64
N VAL A 720 20.32 -15.87 16.15
CA VAL A 720 21.55 -16.38 16.77
C VAL A 720 22.62 -16.42 15.69
N GLY A 721 23.59 -15.48 15.73
CA GLY A 721 24.52 -15.29 14.63
C GLY A 721 23.76 -14.99 13.33
N ASP A 722 23.95 -15.85 12.34
CA ASP A 722 23.35 -15.73 11.01
C ASP A 722 22.01 -16.47 10.86
N LEU A 723 21.57 -17.18 11.90
CA LEU A 723 20.29 -17.92 11.91
C LEU A 723 19.17 -17.05 12.45
N ASP A 724 18.09 -16.92 11.70
CA ASP A 724 16.86 -16.28 12.10
C ASP A 724 15.71 -17.29 12.21
N ILE A 725 15.00 -17.28 13.32
CA ILE A 725 13.82 -18.11 13.58
C ILE A 725 12.66 -17.19 13.95
N ASN A 726 11.57 -17.25 13.19
CA ASN A 726 10.35 -16.50 13.47
C ASN A 726 9.18 -17.46 13.59
N ILE A 727 8.35 -17.31 14.62
CA ILE A 727 7.10 -18.03 14.80
C ILE A 727 5.96 -17.04 14.95
N GLY A 728 4.87 -17.24 14.24
CA GLY A 728 3.70 -16.37 14.31
C GLY A 728 2.40 -17.16 14.41
N VAL A 729 1.45 -16.60 15.15
CA VAL A 729 0.07 -17.08 15.24
C VAL A 729 -0.86 -15.92 14.89
N ARG A 730 -1.62 -16.07 13.82
CA ARG A 730 -2.65 -15.11 13.42
C ARG A 730 -4.01 -15.56 13.94
N ASN A 731 -4.90 -14.59 14.18
CA ASN A 731 -6.20 -14.84 14.79
C ASN A 731 -6.08 -15.75 16.04
N LEU A 732 -5.27 -15.30 17.02
CA LEU A 732 -4.86 -16.05 18.21
C LEU A 732 -6.04 -16.72 18.94
N PHE A 733 -7.20 -16.03 18.99
CA PHE A 733 -8.40 -16.49 19.69
C PHE A 733 -9.37 -17.26 18.80
N ASP A 734 -8.98 -17.60 17.57
CA ASP A 734 -9.79 -18.33 16.57
C ASP A 734 -11.20 -17.75 16.37
N ARG A 735 -11.29 -16.43 16.31
CA ARG A 735 -12.58 -15.74 16.15
C ARG A 735 -13.09 -15.91 14.74
N ARG A 736 -14.34 -16.31 14.61
CA ARG A 736 -15.08 -16.31 13.34
C ARG A 736 -15.46 -14.88 12.99
N THR A 737 -14.97 -14.38 11.85
CA THR A 737 -15.19 -13.02 11.39
C THR A 737 -15.61 -13.00 9.94
N TYR A 738 -16.13 -11.86 9.49
CA TYR A 738 -16.58 -11.64 8.12
C TYR A 738 -15.90 -10.37 7.58
N GLN A 739 -15.59 -10.39 6.28
CA GLN A 739 -15.08 -9.19 5.62
C GLN A 739 -16.24 -8.32 5.15
N PRO A 740 -16.04 -6.99 5.02
CA PRO A 740 -17.04 -6.09 4.47
C PRO A 740 -17.46 -6.52 3.08
N THR A 741 -18.78 -6.47 2.82
CA THR A 741 -19.33 -6.84 1.52
C THR A 741 -20.50 -5.91 1.14
N ARG A 742 -20.81 -5.88 -0.16
CA ARG A 742 -21.99 -5.21 -0.73
C ARG A 742 -23.02 -6.22 -1.25
N PHE A 743 -22.84 -7.51 -0.93
CA PHE A 743 -23.63 -8.59 -1.48
C PHE A 743 -24.22 -9.47 -0.37
N THR A 744 -25.53 -9.76 -0.44
CA THR A 744 -26.20 -10.63 0.51
C THR A 744 -25.95 -12.12 0.24
N ASN A 745 -25.65 -12.45 -1.02
CA ASN A 745 -25.33 -13.80 -1.49
C ASN A 745 -23.83 -14.14 -1.43
N TYR A 746 -22.98 -13.24 -0.91
CA TYR A 746 -21.55 -13.45 -0.79
C TYR A 746 -20.97 -12.65 0.38
N LEU A 747 -20.85 -13.32 1.53
CA LEU A 747 -20.20 -12.77 2.73
C LEU A 747 -18.87 -13.49 2.91
N PRO A 748 -17.73 -12.86 2.52
CA PRO A 748 -16.43 -13.48 2.66
C PRO A 748 -16.10 -13.74 4.14
N LEU A 749 -15.58 -14.93 4.43
CA LEU A 749 -15.14 -15.30 5.76
C LEU A 749 -13.77 -14.67 6.06
N GLY A 750 -13.55 -14.30 7.32
CA GLY A 750 -12.24 -13.97 7.82
C GLY A 750 -11.42 -15.23 8.08
N GLU A 751 -10.11 -15.10 8.00
CA GLU A 751 -9.17 -16.19 8.22
C GLU A 751 -9.31 -16.78 9.64
N THR A 752 -9.34 -18.10 9.75
CA THR A 752 -9.29 -18.83 11.01
C THR A 752 -7.90 -18.74 11.63
N ARG A 753 -7.69 -19.30 12.82
CA ARG A 753 -6.36 -19.32 13.44
C ARG A 753 -5.36 -20.07 12.56
N THR A 754 -4.26 -19.38 12.24
CA THR A 754 -3.13 -19.95 11.48
C THR A 754 -1.83 -19.73 12.26
N TRP A 755 -0.89 -20.64 12.04
CA TRP A 755 0.47 -20.50 12.55
C TRP A 755 1.48 -20.65 11.42
N ARG A 756 2.66 -20.10 11.64
CA ARG A 756 3.81 -20.22 10.72
C ARG A 756 5.10 -20.19 11.49
N LEU A 757 6.04 -21.01 11.06
CA LEU A 757 7.43 -21.01 11.45
C LEU A 757 8.28 -20.70 10.22
N THR A 758 9.13 -19.68 10.34
CA THR A 758 10.15 -19.31 9.34
C THR A 758 11.51 -19.59 9.94
N VAL A 759 12.36 -20.29 9.20
CA VAL A 759 13.78 -20.46 9.51
C VAL A 759 14.57 -19.88 8.35
N GLY A 760 15.42 -18.91 8.64
CA GLY A 760 16.25 -18.19 7.68
C GLY A 760 17.71 -18.19 8.05
N TYR A 761 18.59 -18.17 7.06
CA TYR A 761 20.03 -18.10 7.25
C TYR A 761 20.65 -17.02 6.34
N ARG A 762 21.49 -16.18 6.94
CA ARG A 762 22.31 -15.17 6.24
C ARG A 762 23.70 -15.76 6.02
N PHE A 763 24.14 -15.85 4.78
CA PHE A 763 25.47 -16.33 4.46
C PHE A 763 26.50 -15.20 4.51
N PHE A 764 26.11 -13.97 4.24
CA PHE A 764 26.83 -12.70 4.39
C PHE A 764 25.88 -11.51 4.24
#